data_d1e8f2c92c17e03add8438d6a5267818
#
_entry.id   d1e8f2c92c17e03add8438d6a5267818
#
_cell.length_a   1.000
_cell.length_b   1.000
_cell.length_c   1.000
_cell.angle_alpha   90.00
_cell.angle_beta   90.00
_cell.angle_gamma   90.00
#
_symmetry.space_group_name_H-M   'P 1'
#
loop_
_entity.id
_entity.type
_entity.pdbx_description
1 polymer ?
#
loop_
_entity_poly.entity_id
_entity_poly.type
_entity_poly.pdbx_seq_one_letter_code
_entity_poly.pdbx_strand_id
1 'polypeptide(L)'
;MKLFSLKSITLREKTEKSQENVLRSIATYFCKGVMAKAKYRSVYQSVSMKKEVKKGYKRYRLKVMGCKIPSLLPYNKLMEHVKTIDLGKIGNVGEVFCADLKEEEKVNGCFRYLTDFLPSLASFYLTLEQQTEERLLWFNTPNTFQVVLGGDGAPFGKDDTATAWNVSFLNRGQHILSSSENFLIFGANCSESSVPVQRYVKHLLQEMTTIENKSYSINGKDIKFKFAEFPNDLKMLAFLAGELSLSARYFSTFGNVSTTDCSHVKGTFGAGPGNKWKSWAYDKRVAVAREVEKVKKQVSKQKVSEKTKRKKVTDFIASKGSRQEFEPLVGKFIDRTHVEPLHPKNNSCQQLFTLILYESIGKSALASSISDFDAVPCTSPFYKLVNCLQKKVKMGRLAKKVIRWFNENKDLARFQYRFTGQDSRLFLQNFMFTIDSIKQAHDSEKQTFSLHVFAYMSLQLRQIVSLFCRVVNVSQENIAELKQCCTNFFRCSSLFGTVTPTTWTVGHIIPAHASDVCQKYNLGLNAVSMEGREAKHMAIRRYSQNTNHHARWMQIFQHEFVHLIWLRERGYGGEHISRSKETYIPLRVTNGQACFCGFDKGPEEDKCCYCSHNYRAQIEKSVQLGKITVDKNLCSV
;
A
#
# COMPACT_ATOMS: atom_id res chain seq x y z
N MET A 1 65.55 5.05 2.18
CA MET A 1 64.22 5.64 2.41
C MET A 1 63.28 5.59 1.19
N LYS A 2 63.66 5.93 -0.04
CA LYS A 2 62.76 5.91 -1.25
C LYS A 2 62.20 4.54 -1.61
N LEU A 3 62.87 3.43 -1.40
CA LEU A 3 62.37 2.07 -1.68
C LEU A 3 61.28 1.57 -0.72
N PHE A 4 61.33 2.01 0.54
CA PHE A 4 60.28 1.69 1.51
C PHE A 4 58.98 2.46 1.27
N SER A 5 59.04 3.71 0.82
CA SER A 5 57.86 4.52 0.49
C SER A 5 57.16 4.01 -0.77
N LEU A 6 57.86 3.57 -1.80
CA LEU A 6 57.30 2.98 -3.01
C LEU A 6 56.63 1.63 -2.78
N LYS A 7 57.21 0.77 -1.89
CA LYS A 7 56.58 -0.49 -1.49
C LYS A 7 55.29 -0.27 -0.65
N SER A 8 55.25 0.73 0.22
CA SER A 8 54.07 1.06 1.01
C SER A 8 52.94 1.62 0.15
N ILE A 9 53.25 2.50 -0.82
CA ILE A 9 52.27 3.05 -1.77
C ILE A 9 51.69 1.93 -2.65
N THR A 10 52.51 1.04 -3.20
CA THR A 10 52.03 -0.10 -4.01
C THR A 10 51.24 -1.12 -3.20
N LEU A 11 51.54 -1.30 -1.91
CA LEU A 11 50.77 -2.17 -1.02
C LEU A 11 49.39 -1.55 -0.72
N ARG A 12 49.35 -0.24 -0.44
CA ARG A 12 48.13 0.52 -0.20
C ARG A 12 47.23 0.52 -1.44
N GLU A 13 47.77 0.84 -2.63
CA GLU A 13 47.02 0.75 -3.89
C GLU A 13 46.50 -0.66 -4.22
N LYS A 14 47.26 -1.72 -3.89
CA LYS A 14 46.79 -3.09 -4.05
C LYS A 14 45.68 -3.44 -3.07
N THR A 15 45.72 -2.93 -1.85
CA THR A 15 44.71 -3.15 -0.83
C THR A 15 43.41 -2.41 -1.18
N GLU A 16 43.51 -1.13 -1.60
CA GLU A 16 42.37 -0.33 -2.06
C GLU A 16 41.69 -0.95 -3.28
N LYS A 17 42.45 -1.38 -4.29
CA LYS A 17 41.94 -2.14 -5.45
C LYS A 17 41.31 -3.48 -5.07
N SER A 18 41.81 -4.12 -4.01
CA SER A 18 41.21 -5.35 -3.48
C SER A 18 39.84 -5.09 -2.84
N GLN A 19 39.71 -4.04 -2.03
CA GLN A 19 38.44 -3.65 -1.40
C GLN A 19 37.40 -3.25 -2.42
N GLU A 20 37.76 -2.45 -3.42
CA GLU A 20 36.86 -2.06 -4.51
C GLU A 20 36.32 -3.28 -5.29
N ASN A 21 37.16 -4.29 -5.53
CA ASN A 21 36.73 -5.51 -6.18
C ASN A 21 35.75 -6.33 -5.29
N VAL A 22 35.95 -6.32 -3.95
CA VAL A 22 35.01 -6.92 -3.00
C VAL A 22 33.66 -6.24 -3.09
N LEU A 23 33.63 -4.92 -2.94
CA LEU A 23 32.41 -4.12 -2.97
C LEU A 23 31.65 -4.33 -4.30
N ARG A 24 32.34 -4.25 -5.43
CA ARG A 24 31.76 -4.47 -6.75
C ARG A 24 31.19 -5.88 -6.90
N SER A 25 31.87 -6.87 -6.36
CA SER A 25 31.41 -8.26 -6.42
C SER A 25 30.15 -8.47 -5.59
N ILE A 26 30.08 -7.88 -4.38
CA ILE A 26 28.91 -7.90 -3.52
C ILE A 26 27.76 -7.15 -4.20
N ALA A 27 28.00 -5.94 -4.71
CA ALA A 27 26.98 -5.16 -5.44
C ALA A 27 26.42 -5.92 -6.65
N THR A 28 27.29 -6.59 -7.43
CA THR A 28 26.86 -7.41 -8.56
C THR A 28 26.00 -8.59 -8.13
N TYR A 29 26.39 -9.27 -7.05
CA TYR A 29 25.68 -10.46 -6.55
C TYR A 29 24.30 -10.13 -5.98
N PHE A 30 24.17 -9.00 -5.28
CA PHE A 30 22.94 -8.56 -4.64
C PHE A 30 22.09 -7.58 -5.49
N CYS A 31 22.46 -7.36 -6.75
CA CYS A 31 21.71 -6.45 -7.63
C CYS A 31 20.32 -7.00 -7.96
N LYS A 32 19.27 -6.32 -7.45
CA LYS A 32 17.83 -6.61 -7.73
C LYS A 32 17.36 -8.05 -7.46
N GLY A 33 18.02 -8.77 -6.58
CA GLY A 33 17.71 -10.15 -6.22
C GLY A 33 18.97 -10.99 -6.04
N VAL A 34 18.90 -12.10 -5.29
CA VAL A 34 20.04 -13.00 -5.11
C VAL A 34 20.38 -13.67 -6.45
N MET A 35 21.57 -13.40 -6.93
CA MET A 35 22.04 -14.02 -8.17
C MET A 35 22.34 -15.51 -7.94
N ALA A 36 21.79 -16.38 -8.78
CA ALA A 36 22.13 -17.80 -8.72
C ALA A 36 23.65 -18.01 -8.90
N LYS A 37 24.23 -18.95 -8.15
CA LYS A 37 25.66 -19.31 -8.19
C LYS A 37 26.19 -19.49 -9.61
N ALA A 38 25.46 -20.21 -10.46
CA ALA A 38 25.84 -20.45 -11.84
C ALA A 38 25.88 -19.14 -12.66
N LYS A 39 24.89 -18.27 -12.48
CA LYS A 39 24.81 -16.97 -13.15
C LYS A 39 25.95 -16.06 -12.71
N TYR A 40 26.24 -15.97 -11.42
CA TYR A 40 27.38 -15.19 -10.92
C TYR A 40 28.71 -15.70 -11.50
N ARG A 41 28.91 -17.01 -11.53
CA ARG A 41 30.11 -17.64 -12.14
C ARG A 41 30.23 -17.30 -13.62
N SER A 42 29.14 -17.28 -14.36
CA SER A 42 29.11 -16.86 -15.76
C SER A 42 29.52 -15.40 -15.93
N VAL A 43 28.95 -14.48 -15.11
CA VAL A 43 29.34 -13.06 -15.08
C VAL A 43 30.82 -12.91 -14.71
N TYR A 44 31.28 -13.60 -13.67
CA TYR A 44 32.71 -13.61 -13.30
C TYR A 44 33.62 -14.08 -14.44
N GLN A 45 33.20 -15.10 -15.20
CA GLN A 45 33.96 -15.61 -16.33
C GLN A 45 33.96 -14.62 -17.51
N SER A 46 32.87 -13.92 -17.75
CA SER A 46 32.73 -12.97 -18.87
C SER A 46 33.66 -11.74 -18.77
N VAL A 47 34.12 -11.39 -17.58
CA VAL A 47 35.08 -10.29 -17.36
C VAL A 47 36.56 -10.72 -17.49
N SER A 48 36.84 -11.99 -17.83
CA SER A 48 38.20 -12.52 -17.97
C SER A 48 38.31 -13.50 -19.13
N MET A 49 39.45 -13.51 -19.80
CA MET A 49 39.84 -14.50 -20.78
C MET A 49 40.70 -15.59 -20.15
N LYS A 50 40.48 -16.85 -20.57
CA LYS A 50 41.32 -17.98 -20.22
C LYS A 50 42.31 -18.23 -21.35
N LYS A 51 43.62 -18.11 -21.07
CA LYS A 51 44.67 -18.30 -22.05
C LYS A 51 45.54 -19.48 -21.63
N GLU A 52 45.82 -20.37 -22.55
CA GLU A 52 46.72 -21.52 -22.33
C GLU A 52 48.15 -21.04 -22.10
N VAL A 53 48.83 -21.59 -21.12
CA VAL A 53 50.23 -21.32 -20.79
C VAL A 53 50.87 -22.65 -20.46
N LYS A 54 52.16 -22.85 -20.80
CA LYS A 54 53.01 -24.11 -20.79
C LYS A 54 52.76 -25.16 -19.72
N LYS A 55 51.86 -25.02 -18.77
CA LYS A 55 51.37 -26.04 -17.79
C LYS A 55 49.99 -25.64 -17.20
N GLY A 56 49.01 -25.29 -18.04
CA GLY A 56 47.66 -24.98 -17.59
C GLY A 56 47.12 -23.64 -18.14
N TYR A 57 46.07 -23.11 -17.52
CA TYR A 57 45.41 -21.90 -18.00
C TYR A 57 45.60 -20.73 -17.04
N LYS A 58 46.02 -19.55 -17.53
CA LYS A 58 45.97 -18.30 -16.80
C LYS A 58 44.77 -17.44 -17.26
N ARG A 59 44.10 -16.81 -16.30
CA ARG A 59 43.05 -15.86 -16.61
C ARG A 59 43.63 -14.45 -16.76
N TYR A 60 43.26 -13.78 -17.84
CA TYR A 60 43.63 -12.39 -18.12
C TYR A 60 42.38 -11.55 -18.12
N ARG A 61 42.48 -10.31 -17.63
CA ARG A 61 41.39 -9.35 -17.74
C ARG A 61 41.14 -8.98 -19.18
N LEU A 62 39.86 -8.95 -19.57
CA LEU A 62 39.46 -8.39 -20.84
C LEU A 62 39.77 -6.89 -20.88
N LYS A 63 40.13 -6.41 -22.04
CA LYS A 63 40.23 -5.00 -22.35
C LYS A 63 39.15 -4.64 -23.35
N VAL A 64 38.46 -3.51 -23.14
CA VAL A 64 37.51 -2.92 -24.07
C VAL A 64 37.99 -1.49 -24.32
N MET A 65 38.17 -1.13 -25.57
CA MET A 65 38.68 0.20 -25.98
C MET A 65 39.95 0.64 -25.22
N GLY A 66 40.89 -0.29 -25.02
CA GLY A 66 42.14 -0.02 -24.27
C GLY A 66 42.03 -0.09 -22.74
N CYS A 67 40.85 -0.02 -22.18
CA CYS A 67 40.63 -0.06 -20.74
C CYS A 67 40.45 -1.51 -20.23
N LYS A 68 41.06 -1.79 -19.06
CA LYS A 68 40.86 -3.08 -18.38
C LYS A 68 39.45 -3.13 -17.75
N ILE A 69 38.67 -4.16 -18.07
CA ILE A 69 37.41 -4.43 -17.38
C ILE A 69 37.68 -4.70 -15.90
N PRO A 70 36.96 -4.07 -14.96
CA PRO A 70 37.10 -4.30 -13.53
C PRO A 70 36.95 -5.79 -13.16
N SER A 71 37.74 -6.26 -12.20
CA SER A 71 37.68 -7.67 -11.76
C SER A 71 36.59 -7.88 -10.71
N LEU A 72 36.01 -9.08 -10.74
CA LEU A 72 35.14 -9.59 -9.69
C LEU A 72 35.87 -10.67 -8.87
N LEU A 73 35.39 -11.00 -7.68
CA LEU A 73 35.88 -12.10 -6.87
C LEU A 73 35.35 -13.44 -7.37
N PRO A 74 36.13 -14.53 -7.24
CA PRO A 74 35.57 -15.88 -7.36
C PRO A 74 34.43 -16.09 -6.35
N TYR A 75 33.41 -16.87 -6.73
CA TYR A 75 32.20 -17.06 -5.93
C TYR A 75 32.50 -17.48 -4.45
N ASN A 76 33.40 -18.42 -4.23
CA ASN A 76 33.71 -18.90 -2.86
C ASN A 76 34.28 -17.75 -1.99
N LYS A 77 35.24 -16.97 -2.54
CA LYS A 77 35.80 -15.80 -1.84
C LYS A 77 34.77 -14.71 -1.61
N LEU A 78 33.85 -14.50 -2.58
CA LEU A 78 32.71 -13.59 -2.37
C LEU A 78 31.87 -14.04 -1.17
N MET A 79 31.53 -15.33 -1.09
CA MET A 79 30.72 -15.86 0.03
C MET A 79 31.43 -15.79 1.38
N GLU A 80 32.75 -15.90 1.42
CA GLU A 80 33.53 -15.64 2.65
C GLU A 80 33.34 -14.20 3.13
N HIS A 81 33.44 -13.22 2.24
CA HIS A 81 33.20 -11.82 2.59
C HIS A 81 31.73 -11.54 2.97
N VAL A 82 30.78 -12.14 2.26
CA VAL A 82 29.34 -11.96 2.58
C VAL A 82 29.03 -12.48 4.00
N LYS A 83 29.66 -13.56 4.43
CA LYS A 83 29.47 -14.12 5.79
C LYS A 83 30.03 -13.22 6.91
N THR A 84 30.98 -12.33 6.62
CA THR A 84 31.54 -11.40 7.61
C THR A 84 30.72 -10.11 7.77
N ILE A 85 29.69 -9.91 6.97
CA ILE A 85 28.80 -8.74 7.11
C ILE A 85 27.93 -8.96 8.33
N ASP A 86 28.07 -8.07 9.30
CA ASP A 86 27.20 -8.04 10.47
C ASP A 86 25.80 -7.55 10.07
N LEU A 87 24.80 -8.41 10.28
CA LEU A 87 23.40 -8.14 9.96
C LEU A 87 22.62 -7.56 11.15
N GLY A 88 23.27 -7.40 12.30
CA GLY A 88 22.61 -7.16 13.58
C GLY A 88 21.89 -8.41 14.11
N LYS A 89 21.22 -8.27 15.22
CA LYS A 89 20.52 -9.37 15.89
C LYS A 89 19.25 -9.77 15.15
N ILE A 90 19.21 -11.00 14.65
CA ILE A 90 18.05 -11.61 13.99
C ILE A 90 17.58 -12.81 14.81
N GLY A 91 16.29 -12.82 15.19
CA GLY A 91 15.65 -13.92 15.89
C GLY A 91 14.95 -14.89 14.94
N ASN A 92 14.81 -16.14 15.36
CA ASN A 92 14.07 -17.18 14.67
C ASN A 92 12.61 -17.22 15.21
N VAL A 93 11.63 -17.08 14.30
CA VAL A 93 10.20 -17.09 14.67
C VAL A 93 9.77 -18.45 15.23
N GLY A 94 10.26 -19.55 14.65
CA GLY A 94 9.96 -20.90 15.11
C GLY A 94 10.42 -21.15 16.54
N GLU A 95 11.62 -20.69 16.91
CA GLU A 95 12.19 -20.86 18.25
C GLU A 95 11.52 -19.95 19.29
N VAL A 96 11.24 -18.70 18.94
CA VAL A 96 10.76 -17.70 19.92
C VAL A 96 9.25 -17.67 20.04
N PHE A 97 8.51 -17.79 18.93
CA PHE A 97 7.06 -17.61 18.91
C PHE A 97 6.29 -18.90 18.67
N CYS A 98 6.96 -20.04 18.39
CA CYS A 98 6.32 -21.31 18.12
C CYS A 98 6.81 -22.46 19.01
N ALA A 99 7.64 -22.21 20.03
CA ALA A 99 8.31 -23.24 20.81
C ALA A 99 7.35 -24.26 21.46
N ASP A 100 6.17 -23.80 21.92
CA ASP A 100 5.11 -24.59 22.58
C ASP A 100 4.00 -25.02 21.64
N LEU A 101 4.09 -24.71 20.34
CA LEU A 101 3.10 -25.12 19.35
C LEU A 101 3.40 -26.53 18.85
N LYS A 102 2.35 -27.18 18.33
CA LYS A 102 2.49 -28.46 17.65
C LYS A 102 3.34 -28.28 16.40
N GLU A 103 4.01 -29.35 15.94
CA GLU A 103 4.93 -29.29 14.79
C GLU A 103 4.27 -28.75 13.51
N GLU A 104 2.98 -29.08 13.31
CA GLU A 104 2.16 -28.61 12.18
C GLU A 104 1.86 -27.10 12.20
N GLU A 105 1.92 -26.49 13.39
CA GLU A 105 1.65 -25.06 13.62
C GLU A 105 2.93 -24.22 13.65
N LYS A 106 4.10 -24.87 13.69
CA LYS A 106 5.39 -24.19 13.64
C LYS A 106 5.61 -23.60 12.26
N VAL A 107 6.13 -22.39 12.23
CA VAL A 107 6.36 -21.66 10.98
C VAL A 107 7.82 -21.26 10.82
N ASN A 108 8.29 -21.27 9.58
CA ASN A 108 9.59 -20.73 9.25
C ASN A 108 9.49 -19.21 9.13
N GLY A 109 10.40 -18.51 9.80
CA GLY A 109 10.42 -17.06 9.79
C GLY A 109 11.60 -16.47 10.58
N CYS A 110 11.86 -15.20 10.34
CA CYS A 110 12.86 -14.40 11.04
C CYS A 110 12.29 -13.05 11.46
N PHE A 111 12.87 -12.44 12.49
CA PHE A 111 12.54 -11.09 12.92
C PHE A 111 13.76 -10.34 13.45
N ARG A 112 13.69 -9.00 13.43
CA ARG A 112 14.70 -8.11 14.04
C ARG A 112 14.20 -7.60 15.38
N TYR A 113 15.12 -7.47 16.33
CA TYR A 113 14.88 -6.74 17.57
C TYR A 113 14.94 -5.24 17.27
N LEU A 114 13.86 -4.51 17.51
CA LEU A 114 13.80 -3.07 17.23
C LEU A 114 14.75 -2.26 18.10
N THR A 115 14.99 -2.72 19.34
CA THR A 115 15.95 -2.11 20.28
C THR A 115 17.36 -2.00 19.73
N ASP A 116 17.77 -2.93 18.85
CA ASP A 116 19.08 -2.93 18.20
C ASP A 116 19.01 -2.32 16.79
N PHE A 117 17.93 -2.59 16.07
CA PHE A 117 17.82 -2.21 14.65
C PHE A 117 17.53 -0.72 14.45
N LEU A 118 16.66 -0.10 15.26
CA LEU A 118 16.33 1.32 15.10
C LEU A 118 17.52 2.25 15.34
N PRO A 119 18.36 2.04 16.39
CA PRO A 119 19.58 2.83 16.53
C PRO A 119 20.56 2.67 15.36
N SER A 120 20.73 1.45 14.85
CA SER A 120 21.56 1.18 13.67
C SER A 120 21.01 1.90 12.42
N LEU A 121 19.70 1.83 12.19
CA LEU A 121 19.05 2.49 11.08
C LEU A 121 19.11 4.03 11.19
N ALA A 122 18.99 4.58 12.40
CA ALA A 122 19.17 6.01 12.64
C ALA A 122 20.60 6.46 12.36
N SER A 123 21.60 5.69 12.81
CA SER A 123 23.02 5.94 12.50
C SER A 123 23.27 5.96 10.99
N PHE A 124 22.71 4.99 10.27
CA PHE A 124 22.78 4.94 8.81
C PHE A 124 22.24 6.23 8.17
N TYR A 125 21.04 6.70 8.56
CA TYR A 125 20.46 7.91 7.98
C TYR A 125 21.18 9.20 8.37
N LEU A 126 21.68 9.30 9.59
CA LEU A 126 22.49 10.44 10.02
C LEU A 126 23.82 10.51 9.23
N THR A 127 24.43 9.36 8.96
CA THR A 127 25.62 9.27 8.11
C THR A 127 25.31 9.63 6.66
N LEU A 128 24.19 9.14 6.12
CA LEU A 128 23.73 9.44 4.77
C LEU A 128 23.45 10.95 4.59
N GLU A 129 22.80 11.60 5.57
CA GLU A 129 22.56 13.04 5.59
C GLU A 129 23.87 13.86 5.53
N GLN A 130 24.93 13.38 6.18
CA GLN A 130 26.26 14.03 6.14
C GLN A 130 26.98 13.84 4.79
N GLN A 131 26.74 12.72 4.13
CA GLN A 131 27.43 12.35 2.88
C GLN A 131 26.70 12.82 1.61
N THR A 132 25.43 13.18 1.71
CA THR A 132 24.59 13.56 0.57
C THR A 132 23.88 14.89 0.81
N GLU A 133 23.17 15.39 -0.22
CA GLU A 133 22.30 16.56 -0.09
C GLU A 133 20.92 16.23 0.51
N GLU A 134 20.63 14.96 0.74
CA GLU A 134 19.34 14.53 1.31
C GLU A 134 19.23 14.95 2.77
N ARG A 135 18.16 15.68 3.12
CA ARG A 135 17.90 16.17 4.48
C ARG A 135 16.79 15.40 5.14
N LEU A 136 16.95 15.17 6.44
CA LEU A 136 15.91 14.57 7.29
C LEU A 136 14.91 15.65 7.74
N LEU A 137 13.62 15.30 7.73
CA LEU A 137 12.55 16.16 8.23
C LEU A 137 12.34 15.91 9.73
N TRP A 138 12.45 16.94 10.57
CA TRP A 138 12.39 16.80 12.04
C TRP A 138 11.04 17.20 12.68
N PHE A 139 10.07 17.71 11.91
CA PHE A 139 8.69 17.99 12.34
C PHE A 139 8.59 18.75 13.68
N ASN A 140 9.39 19.80 13.86
CA ASN A 140 9.52 20.56 15.11
C ASN A 140 9.94 19.73 16.35
N THR A 141 10.44 18.52 16.16
CA THR A 141 10.96 17.63 17.20
C THR A 141 12.40 17.22 16.86
N PRO A 142 13.39 18.11 17.10
CA PRO A 142 14.78 17.84 16.76
C PRO A 142 15.27 16.49 17.31
N ASN A 143 16.11 15.79 16.54
CA ASN A 143 16.69 14.52 16.92
C ASN A 143 15.66 13.40 17.25
N THR A 144 14.42 13.54 16.80
CA THR A 144 13.38 12.52 17.01
C THR A 144 13.00 11.86 15.70
N PHE A 145 13.27 10.57 15.57
CA PHE A 145 12.80 9.79 14.43
C PHE A 145 11.34 9.38 14.64
N GLN A 146 10.49 9.75 13.69
CA GLN A 146 9.08 9.38 13.66
C GLN A 146 8.95 8.00 12.96
N VAL A 147 8.81 6.95 13.77
CA VAL A 147 8.81 5.55 13.32
C VAL A 147 7.43 5.19 12.78
N VAL A 148 7.41 4.53 11.63
CA VAL A 148 6.21 4.00 10.99
C VAL A 148 6.31 2.49 10.88
N LEU A 149 5.33 1.77 11.42
CA LEU A 149 5.26 0.32 11.40
C LEU A 149 4.03 -0.16 10.63
N GLY A 150 4.20 -1.15 9.78
CA GLY A 150 3.07 -1.77 9.08
C GLY A 150 3.34 -3.20 8.69
N GLY A 151 2.31 -4.03 8.76
CA GLY A 151 2.33 -5.43 8.39
C GLY A 151 1.27 -5.76 7.36
N ASP A 152 1.54 -6.76 6.52
CA ASP A 152 0.60 -7.23 5.50
C ASP A 152 0.94 -8.65 5.05
N GLY A 153 -0.01 -9.31 4.38
CA GLY A 153 0.22 -10.58 3.70
C GLY A 153 1.14 -10.41 2.49
N ALA A 154 2.17 -11.23 2.40
CA ALA A 154 3.19 -11.19 1.36
C ALA A 154 3.34 -12.55 0.66
N PRO A 155 2.38 -13.00 -0.16
CA PRO A 155 2.43 -14.32 -0.77
C PRO A 155 3.61 -14.44 -1.73
N PHE A 156 4.43 -15.49 -1.55
CA PHE A 156 5.51 -15.82 -2.48
C PHE A 156 5.02 -16.48 -3.76
N GLY A 157 3.87 -17.15 -3.70
CA GLY A 157 3.26 -17.86 -4.80
C GLY A 157 1.75 -18.01 -4.62
N LYS A 158 1.13 -18.88 -5.40
CA LYS A 158 -0.32 -19.14 -5.34
C LYS A 158 -0.73 -19.81 -4.03
N ASP A 159 0.12 -20.71 -3.54
CA ASP A 159 -0.15 -21.58 -2.39
C ASP A 159 0.81 -21.33 -1.20
N ASP A 160 1.66 -20.30 -1.27
CA ASP A 160 2.69 -19.99 -0.25
C ASP A 160 2.31 -18.70 0.47
N THR A 161 1.53 -18.85 1.53
CA THR A 161 1.09 -17.72 2.38
C THR A 161 2.25 -17.23 3.25
N ALA A 162 2.48 -15.94 3.26
CA ALA A 162 3.46 -15.30 4.13
C ALA A 162 2.93 -13.98 4.69
N THR A 163 3.51 -13.56 5.82
CA THR A 163 3.27 -12.25 6.42
C THR A 163 4.60 -11.53 6.58
N ALA A 164 4.63 -10.24 6.24
CA ALA A 164 5.81 -9.38 6.41
C ALA A 164 5.45 -8.09 7.13
N TRP A 165 6.30 -7.67 8.08
CA TRP A 165 6.22 -6.38 8.75
C TRP A 165 7.44 -5.54 8.41
N ASN A 166 7.18 -4.25 8.16
CA ASN A 166 8.21 -3.30 7.76
C ASN A 166 8.21 -2.09 8.68
N VAL A 167 9.41 -1.51 8.85
CA VAL A 167 9.63 -0.23 9.51
C VAL A 167 10.15 0.79 8.52
N SER A 168 9.79 2.04 8.72
CA SER A 168 10.30 3.20 7.98
C SER A 168 10.26 4.44 8.87
N PHE A 169 10.89 5.55 8.43
CA PHE A 169 10.86 6.83 9.12
C PHE A 169 10.12 7.88 8.30
N LEU A 170 9.12 8.56 8.88
CA LEU A 170 8.48 9.73 8.25
C LEU A 170 9.49 10.83 7.93
N ASN A 171 10.59 10.89 8.68
CA ASN A 171 11.69 11.83 8.46
C ASN A 171 12.28 11.77 7.04
N ARG A 172 12.00 10.71 6.29
CA ARG A 172 12.38 10.55 4.88
C ARG A 172 11.41 11.23 3.89
N GLY A 173 10.32 11.81 4.39
CA GLY A 173 9.33 12.52 3.57
C GLY A 173 8.78 11.65 2.44
N GLN A 174 8.80 12.16 1.21
CA GLN A 174 8.27 11.44 0.04
C GLN A 174 8.98 10.11 -0.28
N HIS A 175 10.23 9.92 0.19
CA HIS A 175 10.98 8.68 -0.05
C HIS A 175 10.36 7.46 0.64
N ILE A 176 9.52 7.64 1.67
CA ILE A 176 8.82 6.57 2.38
C ILE A 176 7.96 5.70 1.43
N LEU A 177 7.54 6.24 0.29
CA LEU A 177 6.78 5.52 -0.74
C LEU A 177 7.66 4.54 -1.56
N SER A 178 8.98 4.56 -1.36
CA SER A 178 9.89 3.60 -2.00
C SER A 178 10.01 2.31 -1.20
N SER A 179 10.08 1.17 -1.89
CA SER A 179 10.39 -0.11 -1.26
C SER A 179 11.78 -0.13 -0.60
N SER A 180 12.70 0.74 -1.02
CA SER A 180 14.04 0.85 -0.46
C SER A 180 14.10 1.59 0.88
N GLU A 181 13.04 2.30 1.26
CA GLU A 181 12.93 3.03 2.52
C GLU A 181 12.00 2.32 3.53
N ASN A 182 11.53 1.12 3.20
CA ASN A 182 10.74 0.26 4.07
C ASN A 182 11.58 -0.99 4.38
N PHE A 183 11.98 -1.19 5.64
CA PHE A 183 12.90 -2.24 6.07
C PHE A 183 12.15 -3.36 6.76
N LEU A 184 12.43 -4.59 6.38
CA LEU A 184 11.81 -5.79 6.92
C LEU A 184 12.24 -6.01 8.38
N ILE A 185 11.26 -6.13 9.28
CA ILE A 185 11.48 -6.41 10.70
C ILE A 185 10.90 -7.75 11.14
N PHE A 186 9.96 -8.31 10.39
CA PHE A 186 9.41 -9.65 10.60
C PHE A 186 9.01 -10.23 9.26
N GLY A 187 9.26 -11.52 9.08
CA GLY A 187 8.79 -12.27 7.93
C GLY A 187 8.64 -13.75 8.30
N ALA A 188 7.46 -14.32 8.02
CA ALA A 188 7.17 -15.72 8.30
C ALA A 188 6.17 -16.34 7.32
N ASN A 189 6.25 -17.66 7.12
CA ASN A 189 5.32 -18.42 6.30
C ASN A 189 4.03 -18.72 7.09
N CYS A 190 3.22 -17.72 7.30
CA CYS A 190 1.95 -17.83 8.02
C CYS A 190 0.94 -16.75 7.60
N SER A 191 -0.32 -16.92 7.99
CA SER A 191 -1.34 -15.90 7.79
C SER A 191 -1.19 -14.73 8.77
N GLU A 192 -1.70 -13.57 8.39
CA GLU A 192 -1.66 -12.32 9.15
C GLU A 192 -2.24 -12.42 10.56
N SER A 193 -3.20 -13.30 10.79
CA SER A 193 -3.90 -13.49 12.08
C SER A 193 -3.46 -14.75 12.84
N SER A 194 -2.36 -15.38 12.43
CA SER A 194 -1.84 -16.59 13.08
C SER A 194 -1.29 -16.33 14.47
N VAL A 195 -1.20 -17.38 15.29
CA VAL A 195 -0.65 -17.29 16.65
C VAL A 195 0.78 -16.71 16.69
N PRO A 196 1.71 -17.11 15.81
CA PRO A 196 3.04 -16.51 15.78
C PRO A 196 3.01 -15.00 15.54
N VAL A 197 2.14 -14.50 14.67
CA VAL A 197 1.97 -13.06 14.43
C VAL A 197 1.41 -12.35 15.66
N GLN A 198 0.42 -12.92 16.35
CA GLN A 198 -0.10 -12.34 17.58
C GLN A 198 0.98 -12.23 18.67
N ARG A 199 1.81 -13.26 18.82
CA ARG A 199 2.92 -13.27 19.79
C ARG A 199 4.00 -12.27 19.41
N TYR A 200 4.31 -12.17 18.13
CA TYR A 200 5.22 -11.14 17.62
C TYR A 200 4.70 -9.73 17.91
N VAL A 201 3.42 -9.44 17.65
CA VAL A 201 2.83 -8.12 17.93
C VAL A 201 2.89 -7.77 19.42
N LYS A 202 2.69 -8.75 20.32
CA LYS A 202 2.86 -8.55 21.77
C LYS A 202 4.31 -8.24 22.15
N HIS A 203 5.26 -8.96 21.55
CA HIS A 203 6.70 -8.68 21.72
C HIS A 203 7.05 -7.27 21.21
N LEU A 204 6.55 -6.93 20.02
CA LEU A 204 6.72 -5.61 19.40
C LEU A 204 6.19 -4.49 20.31
N LEU A 205 5.01 -4.65 20.92
CA LEU A 205 4.45 -3.68 21.87
C LEU A 205 5.37 -3.42 23.06
N GLN A 206 6.01 -4.46 23.60
CA GLN A 206 6.98 -4.33 24.71
C GLN A 206 8.21 -3.53 24.26
N GLU A 207 8.78 -3.86 23.10
CA GLU A 207 9.91 -3.12 22.54
C GLU A 207 9.55 -1.65 22.26
N MET A 208 8.42 -1.38 21.64
CA MET A 208 7.96 -0.02 21.34
C MET A 208 7.83 0.83 22.60
N THR A 209 7.23 0.27 23.65
CA THR A 209 7.10 0.95 24.95
C THR A 209 8.45 1.24 25.57
N THR A 210 9.39 0.29 25.49
CA THR A 210 10.75 0.44 26.01
C THR A 210 11.52 1.51 25.24
N ILE A 211 11.43 1.51 23.91
CA ILE A 211 12.17 2.41 23.02
C ILE A 211 11.69 3.85 23.17
N GLU A 212 10.37 4.10 23.23
CA GLU A 212 9.86 5.47 23.38
C GLU A 212 10.26 6.15 24.69
N ASN A 213 10.56 5.35 25.72
CA ASN A 213 10.95 5.87 27.04
C ASN A 213 12.48 6.06 27.18
N LYS A 214 13.25 5.86 26.11
CA LYS A 214 14.71 5.95 26.14
C LYS A 214 15.24 6.99 25.15
N SER A 215 16.41 7.54 25.49
CA SER A 215 17.25 8.31 24.57
C SER A 215 18.48 7.47 24.22
N TYR A 216 18.94 7.60 22.98
CA TYR A 216 20.06 6.82 22.45
C TYR A 216 21.16 7.78 21.98
N SER A 217 22.38 7.60 22.47
CA SER A 217 23.53 8.35 21.96
C SER A 217 23.99 7.73 20.64
N ILE A 218 23.74 8.41 19.51
CA ILE A 218 24.04 7.95 18.16
C ILE A 218 24.80 9.06 17.42
N ASN A 219 25.98 8.76 16.90
CA ASN A 219 26.85 9.70 16.18
C ASN A 219 27.04 11.03 16.96
N GLY A 220 27.16 10.96 18.29
CA GLY A 220 27.34 12.12 19.17
C GLY A 220 26.09 12.97 19.40
N LYS A 221 24.91 12.50 18.98
CA LYS A 221 23.62 13.17 19.22
C LYS A 221 22.72 12.30 20.10
N ASP A 222 21.92 12.94 20.95
CA ASP A 222 20.86 12.27 21.70
C ASP A 222 19.63 12.09 20.82
N ILE A 223 19.40 10.87 20.38
CA ILE A 223 18.32 10.50 19.46
C ILE A 223 17.16 9.86 20.23
N LYS A 224 15.95 10.26 19.88
CA LYS A 224 14.69 9.66 20.37
C LYS A 224 13.93 9.01 19.23
N PHE A 225 13.12 8.00 19.55
CA PHE A 225 12.20 7.36 18.62
C PHE A 225 10.77 7.54 19.11
N LYS A 226 9.87 7.91 18.21
CA LYS A 226 8.45 8.00 18.48
C LYS A 226 7.69 7.16 17.45
N PHE A 227 6.94 6.16 17.91
CA PHE A 227 6.09 5.37 17.02
C PHE A 227 4.88 6.20 16.60
N ALA A 228 5.00 6.79 15.43
CA ALA A 228 4.10 7.83 14.93
C ALA A 228 2.87 7.29 14.23
N GLU A 229 3.05 6.28 13.36
CA GLU A 229 2.02 5.80 12.46
C GLU A 229 2.06 4.28 12.28
N PHE A 230 0.87 3.69 12.01
CA PHE A 230 0.69 2.26 11.80
C PHE A 230 -0.14 2.01 10.52
N PRO A 231 0.40 2.34 9.32
CA PRO A 231 -0.31 2.10 8.08
C PRO A 231 -0.47 0.59 7.82
N ASN A 232 -1.71 0.15 7.79
CA ASN A 232 -2.10 -1.21 7.51
C ASN A 232 -3.38 -1.20 6.68
N ASP A 233 -3.66 -2.24 5.92
CA ASP A 233 -4.96 -2.41 5.33
C ASP A 233 -6.04 -2.55 6.42
N LEU A 234 -7.30 -2.34 6.05
CA LEU A 234 -8.39 -2.37 7.04
C LEU A 234 -8.58 -3.73 7.71
N LYS A 235 -8.16 -4.83 7.07
CA LYS A 235 -8.25 -6.18 7.62
C LYS A 235 -7.20 -6.41 8.72
N MET A 236 -5.93 -6.08 8.42
CA MET A 236 -4.85 -6.13 9.40
C MET A 236 -5.11 -5.14 10.54
N LEU A 237 -5.59 -3.93 10.21
CA LEU A 237 -5.90 -2.93 11.22
C LEU A 237 -7.00 -3.39 12.18
N ALA A 238 -8.07 -4.03 11.68
CA ALA A 238 -9.12 -4.61 12.52
C ALA A 238 -8.55 -5.69 13.47
N PHE A 239 -7.66 -6.53 12.96
CA PHE A 239 -6.97 -7.53 13.79
C PHE A 239 -6.12 -6.87 14.89
N LEU A 240 -5.32 -5.85 14.56
CA LEU A 240 -4.49 -5.13 15.53
C LEU A 240 -5.32 -4.35 16.56
N ALA A 241 -6.46 -3.84 16.14
CA ALA A 241 -7.42 -3.14 16.99
C ALA A 241 -8.22 -4.10 17.89
N GLY A 242 -8.15 -5.42 17.70
CA GLY A 242 -8.92 -6.40 18.45
C GLY A 242 -10.41 -6.44 18.07
N GLU A 243 -10.73 -6.24 16.82
CA GLU A 243 -12.07 -6.07 16.31
C GLU A 243 -12.57 -7.30 15.52
N LEU A 244 -13.88 -7.46 15.43
CA LEU A 244 -14.53 -8.39 14.49
C LEU A 244 -14.19 -8.01 13.04
N SER A 245 -14.43 -8.94 12.13
CA SER A 245 -14.20 -8.75 10.69
C SER A 245 -14.95 -7.54 10.11
N LEU A 246 -14.52 -7.07 8.93
CA LEU A 246 -15.12 -5.94 8.22
C LEU A 246 -16.58 -6.15 7.80
N SER A 247 -17.08 -7.38 7.84
CA SER A 247 -18.49 -7.74 7.59
C SER A 247 -19.41 -7.52 8.79
N ALA A 248 -18.89 -7.11 9.94
CA ALA A 248 -19.68 -6.80 11.12
C ALA A 248 -20.62 -5.61 10.87
N ARG A 249 -21.72 -5.54 11.64
CA ARG A 249 -22.70 -4.44 11.55
C ARG A 249 -22.03 -3.06 11.69
N TYR A 250 -21.10 -2.92 12.64
CA TYR A 250 -20.22 -1.77 12.78
C TYR A 250 -18.92 -2.08 12.04
N PHE A 251 -18.65 -1.39 10.94
CA PHE A 251 -17.61 -1.79 10.01
C PHE A 251 -16.32 -0.96 10.07
N SER A 252 -16.33 0.17 10.78
CA SER A 252 -15.18 1.08 10.80
C SER A 252 -14.34 0.92 12.07
N THR A 253 -13.02 0.80 11.90
CA THR A 253 -12.05 0.89 13.01
C THR A 253 -11.97 2.30 13.59
N PHE A 254 -12.29 3.31 12.79
CA PHE A 254 -12.11 4.71 13.20
C PHE A 254 -13.34 5.33 13.85
N GLY A 255 -14.53 4.80 13.62
CA GLY A 255 -15.76 5.36 14.15
C GLY A 255 -16.90 4.37 14.34
N ASN A 256 -17.89 4.76 15.11
CA ASN A 256 -19.04 3.95 15.50
C ASN A 256 -20.16 3.88 14.43
N VAL A 257 -19.79 3.96 13.16
CA VAL A 257 -20.73 3.85 12.03
C VAL A 257 -21.18 2.40 11.81
N SER A 258 -22.45 2.24 11.49
CA SER A 258 -23.06 0.94 11.18
C SER A 258 -23.54 0.87 9.71
N THR A 259 -23.80 -0.35 9.24
CA THR A 259 -24.39 -0.59 7.92
C THR A 259 -25.80 -0.01 7.77
N THR A 260 -26.49 0.24 8.88
CA THR A 260 -27.87 0.78 8.88
C THR A 260 -27.93 2.30 8.89
N ASP A 261 -26.82 3.00 9.23
CA ASP A 261 -26.83 4.46 9.35
C ASP A 261 -25.74 5.16 8.53
N CYS A 262 -24.89 4.40 7.85
CA CYS A 262 -23.78 4.95 7.07
C CYS A 262 -24.21 5.85 5.92
N SER A 263 -25.45 5.72 5.41
CA SER A 263 -25.99 6.52 4.32
C SER A 263 -26.62 7.85 4.76
N HIS A 264 -26.51 8.23 6.03
CA HIS A 264 -27.09 9.49 6.51
C HIS A 264 -26.41 10.70 5.88
N VAL A 265 -27.04 11.30 4.86
CA VAL A 265 -26.49 12.32 3.95
C VAL A 265 -25.88 13.55 4.64
N LYS A 266 -26.44 13.95 5.81
CA LYS A 266 -25.97 15.08 6.63
C LYS A 266 -25.13 14.63 7.83
N GLY A 267 -24.81 13.35 7.95
CA GLY A 267 -23.98 12.83 9.03
C GLY A 267 -22.56 13.40 8.96
N THR A 268 -22.00 13.69 10.12
CA THR A 268 -20.61 14.15 10.27
C THR A 268 -19.86 13.22 11.21
N PHE A 269 -18.54 13.19 11.08
CA PHE A 269 -17.63 12.36 11.86
C PHE A 269 -16.67 13.23 12.69
N GLY A 270 -16.39 12.80 13.91
CA GLY A 270 -15.40 13.43 14.78
C GLY A 270 -15.69 13.25 16.27
N ALA A 271 -14.80 13.74 17.13
CA ALA A 271 -14.92 13.63 18.60
C ALA A 271 -16.02 14.54 19.20
N GLY A 272 -16.31 15.67 18.55
CA GLY A 272 -17.25 16.69 19.05
C GLY A 272 -18.69 16.18 19.23
N PRO A 273 -19.47 16.76 20.18
CA PRO A 273 -20.80 16.26 20.53
C PRO A 273 -21.80 16.31 19.37
N GLY A 274 -21.69 17.29 18.45
CA GLY A 274 -22.57 17.45 17.29
C GLY A 274 -22.39 16.43 16.17
N ASN A 275 -21.31 15.62 16.19
CA ASN A 275 -21.09 14.63 15.15
C ASN A 275 -22.03 13.43 15.34
N LYS A 276 -22.59 12.91 14.24
CA LYS A 276 -23.39 11.69 14.23
C LYS A 276 -22.52 10.47 14.54
N TRP A 277 -21.37 10.37 13.91
CA TRP A 277 -20.42 9.29 14.13
C TRP A 277 -19.24 9.77 14.97
N LYS A 278 -18.99 9.07 16.08
CA LYS A 278 -17.94 9.40 17.03
C LYS A 278 -16.68 8.62 16.70
N SER A 279 -15.52 9.25 16.84
CA SER A 279 -14.23 8.56 16.78
C SER A 279 -14.06 7.59 17.95
N TRP A 280 -13.40 6.47 17.70
CA TRP A 280 -12.96 5.54 18.73
C TRP A 280 -11.71 6.07 19.41
N ALA A 281 -11.59 5.75 20.72
CA ALA A 281 -10.39 5.98 21.51
C ALA A 281 -10.05 4.68 22.26
N TYR A 282 -8.78 4.48 22.58
CA TYR A 282 -8.28 3.27 23.25
C TYR A 282 -9.07 2.92 24.51
N ASP A 283 -9.30 3.90 25.41
CA ASP A 283 -9.99 3.63 26.68
C ASP A 283 -11.42 3.10 26.47
N LYS A 284 -12.16 3.61 25.47
CA LYS A 284 -13.48 3.09 25.10
C LYS A 284 -13.39 1.67 24.55
N ARG A 285 -12.37 1.38 23.73
CA ARG A 285 -12.13 0.03 23.20
C ARG A 285 -11.88 -0.97 24.32
N VAL A 286 -11.01 -0.62 25.27
CA VAL A 286 -10.69 -1.45 26.43
C VAL A 286 -11.92 -1.69 27.31
N ALA A 287 -12.73 -0.65 27.55
CA ALA A 287 -13.96 -0.78 28.32
C ALA A 287 -14.93 -1.82 27.69
N VAL A 288 -15.17 -1.71 26.38
CA VAL A 288 -16.02 -2.68 25.66
C VAL A 288 -15.40 -4.07 25.68
N ALA A 289 -14.10 -4.22 25.40
CA ALA A 289 -13.41 -5.50 25.38
C ALA A 289 -13.52 -6.25 26.72
N ARG A 290 -13.38 -5.54 27.85
CA ARG A 290 -13.53 -6.12 29.19
C ARG A 290 -14.95 -6.61 29.48
N GLU A 291 -15.97 -5.91 29.00
CA GLU A 291 -17.36 -6.38 29.11
C GLU A 291 -17.58 -7.62 28.22
N VAL A 292 -17.04 -7.61 27.00
CA VAL A 292 -17.12 -8.76 26.08
C VAL A 292 -16.46 -9.99 26.68
N GLU A 293 -15.33 -9.85 27.35
CA GLU A 293 -14.62 -10.94 28.01
C GLU A 293 -15.47 -11.57 29.14
N LYS A 294 -16.19 -10.73 29.90
CA LYS A 294 -17.14 -11.23 30.91
C LYS A 294 -18.27 -12.06 30.27
N VAL A 295 -18.82 -11.55 29.15
CA VAL A 295 -19.88 -12.26 28.41
C VAL A 295 -19.34 -13.56 27.81
N LYS A 296 -18.15 -13.59 27.24
CA LYS A 296 -17.49 -14.80 26.73
C LYS A 296 -17.40 -15.87 27.85
N LYS A 297 -16.94 -15.49 29.04
CA LYS A 297 -16.86 -16.40 30.22
C LYS A 297 -18.22 -16.91 30.67
N GLN A 298 -19.28 -16.11 30.58
CA GLN A 298 -20.65 -16.54 30.93
C GLN A 298 -21.21 -17.49 29.87
N VAL A 299 -21.04 -17.15 28.59
CA VAL A 299 -21.56 -17.92 27.46
C VAL A 299 -20.81 -19.25 27.29
N SER A 300 -19.51 -19.31 27.60
CA SER A 300 -18.73 -20.56 27.54
C SER A 300 -19.29 -21.67 28.45
N LYS A 301 -19.87 -21.30 29.59
CA LYS A 301 -20.49 -22.23 30.55
C LYS A 301 -21.85 -22.75 30.10
N GLN A 302 -22.48 -22.18 29.07
CA GLN A 302 -23.78 -22.58 28.58
C GLN A 302 -23.70 -23.84 27.71
N LYS A 303 -24.64 -24.76 27.90
CA LYS A 303 -24.79 -25.99 27.10
C LYS A 303 -25.51 -25.69 25.77
N VAL A 304 -24.87 -24.87 24.89
CA VAL A 304 -25.38 -24.53 23.57
C VAL A 304 -24.26 -24.68 22.53
N SER A 305 -24.64 -24.77 21.25
CA SER A 305 -23.64 -24.93 20.18
C SER A 305 -22.65 -23.75 20.12
N GLU A 306 -21.43 -24.00 19.66
CA GLU A 306 -20.40 -22.94 19.46
C GLU A 306 -20.88 -21.82 18.54
N LYS A 307 -21.68 -22.16 17.51
CA LYS A 307 -22.31 -21.17 16.62
C LYS A 307 -23.27 -20.25 17.43
N THR A 308 -24.06 -20.79 18.34
CA THR A 308 -24.96 -20.02 19.21
C THR A 308 -24.17 -19.16 20.21
N LYS A 309 -23.10 -19.69 20.79
CA LYS A 309 -22.21 -18.96 21.70
C LYS A 309 -21.60 -17.76 20.96
N ARG A 310 -21.04 -17.98 19.77
CA ARG A 310 -20.45 -16.93 18.95
C ARG A 310 -21.48 -15.86 18.57
N LYS A 311 -22.70 -16.26 18.21
CA LYS A 311 -23.80 -15.33 17.91
C LYS A 311 -24.11 -14.42 19.10
N LYS A 312 -24.30 -15.01 20.32
CA LYS A 312 -24.57 -14.23 21.55
C LYS A 312 -23.48 -13.18 21.83
N VAL A 313 -22.21 -13.55 21.66
CA VAL A 313 -21.10 -12.64 21.85
C VAL A 313 -21.13 -11.52 20.79
N THR A 314 -21.35 -11.85 19.51
CA THR A 314 -21.43 -10.88 18.43
C THR A 314 -22.61 -9.91 18.59
N ASP A 315 -23.79 -10.42 19.00
CA ASP A 315 -24.98 -9.61 19.27
C ASP A 315 -24.74 -8.65 20.44
N PHE A 316 -24.04 -9.11 21.49
CA PHE A 316 -23.65 -8.26 22.62
C PHE A 316 -22.68 -7.16 22.16
N ILE A 317 -21.65 -7.48 21.38
CA ILE A 317 -20.72 -6.48 20.82
C ILE A 317 -21.49 -5.44 20.01
N ALA A 318 -22.41 -5.88 19.15
CA ALA A 318 -23.24 -4.97 18.35
C ALA A 318 -24.16 -4.08 19.20
N SER A 319 -24.68 -4.57 20.34
CA SER A 319 -25.50 -3.77 21.27
C SER A 319 -24.72 -2.63 21.92
N LYS A 320 -23.38 -2.74 21.99
CA LYS A 320 -22.49 -1.66 22.46
C LYS A 320 -22.15 -0.62 21.37
N GLY A 321 -22.79 -0.68 20.20
CA GLY A 321 -22.47 0.20 19.08
C GLY A 321 -21.05 0.00 18.54
N SER A 322 -20.50 -1.20 18.64
CA SER A 322 -19.09 -1.51 18.44
C SER A 322 -18.89 -2.81 17.67
N ARG A 323 -17.65 -3.08 17.29
CA ARG A 323 -17.16 -4.39 16.85
C ARG A 323 -15.94 -4.86 17.65
N GLN A 324 -15.66 -4.23 18.80
CA GLN A 324 -14.52 -4.57 19.66
C GLN A 324 -14.73 -5.93 20.31
N GLU A 325 -13.81 -6.86 20.05
CA GLU A 325 -13.89 -8.23 20.55
C GLU A 325 -12.92 -8.51 21.70
N PHE A 326 -11.68 -7.96 21.61
CA PHE A 326 -10.65 -8.04 22.64
C PHE A 326 -9.84 -6.74 22.69
N GLU A 327 -9.00 -6.56 23.71
CA GLU A 327 -8.18 -5.35 23.83
C GLU A 327 -7.23 -5.22 22.64
N PRO A 328 -6.96 -3.98 22.12
CA PRO A 328 -6.06 -3.78 21.00
C PRO A 328 -4.68 -4.39 21.23
N LEU A 329 -4.20 -5.19 20.28
CA LEU A 329 -2.90 -5.88 20.38
C LEU A 329 -1.73 -4.91 20.44
N VAL A 330 -1.87 -3.74 19.82
CA VAL A 330 -0.87 -2.66 19.83
C VAL A 330 -1.08 -1.65 20.96
N GLY A 331 -1.96 -1.95 21.93
CA GLY A 331 -2.23 -1.07 23.07
C GLY A 331 -2.67 0.33 22.64
N LYS A 332 -2.25 1.35 23.39
CA LYS A 332 -2.59 2.77 23.13
C LYS A 332 -2.08 3.29 21.77
N PHE A 333 -1.14 2.60 21.14
CA PHE A 333 -0.65 3.00 19.82
C PHE A 333 -1.72 2.94 18.74
N ILE A 334 -2.84 2.23 18.97
CA ILE A 334 -3.99 2.22 18.06
C ILE A 334 -4.56 3.63 17.80
N ASP A 335 -4.49 4.53 18.78
CA ASP A 335 -4.98 5.91 18.64
C ASP A 335 -4.09 6.80 17.74
N ARG A 336 -2.91 6.32 17.36
CA ARG A 336 -1.99 7.01 16.44
C ARG A 336 -2.15 6.55 14.99
N THR A 337 -3.12 5.66 14.73
CA THR A 337 -3.30 5.06 13.41
C THR A 337 -4.17 5.95 12.52
N HIS A 338 -3.69 6.26 11.34
CA HIS A 338 -4.47 6.87 10.27
C HIS A 338 -4.85 5.83 9.20
N VAL A 339 -5.92 6.15 8.46
CA VAL A 339 -6.31 5.35 7.31
C VAL A 339 -5.23 5.44 6.23
N GLU A 340 -4.80 4.30 5.73
CA GLU A 340 -3.93 4.29 4.57
C GLU A 340 -4.75 4.56 3.29
N PRO A 341 -4.28 5.41 2.36
CA PRO A 341 -5.10 5.86 1.24
C PRO A 341 -5.14 4.93 0.02
N LEU A 342 -4.21 3.98 -0.13
CA LEU A 342 -4.08 3.14 -1.33
C LEU A 342 -5.32 2.25 -1.56
N HIS A 343 -5.76 1.51 -0.54
CA HIS A 343 -6.88 0.59 -0.66
C HIS A 343 -8.23 1.30 -0.83
N PRO A 344 -8.57 2.37 -0.06
CA PRO A 344 -9.76 3.17 -0.34
C PRO A 344 -9.81 3.73 -1.76
N LYS A 345 -8.68 4.22 -2.29
CA LYS A 345 -8.54 4.65 -3.69
C LYS A 345 -8.92 3.54 -4.66
N ASN A 346 -8.24 2.40 -4.55
CA ASN A 346 -8.42 1.29 -5.48
C ASN A 346 -9.84 0.72 -5.43
N ASN A 347 -10.40 0.57 -4.21
CA ASN A 347 -11.75 0.06 -4.02
C ASN A 347 -12.81 1.03 -4.54
N SER A 348 -12.65 2.34 -4.34
CA SER A 348 -13.61 3.33 -4.88
C SER A 348 -13.60 3.38 -6.40
N CYS A 349 -12.40 3.34 -7.02
CA CYS A 349 -12.29 3.25 -8.48
C CYS A 349 -12.94 1.99 -9.02
N GLN A 350 -12.73 0.85 -8.37
CA GLN A 350 -13.35 -0.42 -8.74
C GLN A 350 -14.88 -0.35 -8.61
N GLN A 351 -15.41 0.23 -7.53
CA GLN A 351 -16.86 0.38 -7.33
C GLN A 351 -17.50 1.22 -8.46
N LEU A 352 -16.92 2.36 -8.79
CA LEU A 352 -17.41 3.20 -9.89
C LEU A 352 -17.34 2.47 -11.24
N PHE A 353 -16.23 1.80 -11.52
CA PHE A 353 -16.12 0.97 -12.71
C PHE A 353 -17.19 -0.12 -12.77
N THR A 354 -17.49 -0.76 -11.64
CA THR A 354 -18.49 -1.82 -11.54
C THR A 354 -19.90 -1.28 -11.83
N LEU A 355 -20.23 -0.07 -11.37
CA LEU A 355 -21.49 0.60 -11.72
C LEU A 355 -21.60 0.84 -13.23
N ILE A 356 -20.54 1.36 -13.86
CA ILE A 356 -20.49 1.59 -15.32
C ILE A 356 -20.62 0.26 -16.08
N LEU A 357 -19.95 -0.81 -15.60
CA LEU A 357 -20.02 -2.14 -16.20
C LEU A 357 -21.46 -2.69 -16.18
N TYR A 358 -22.12 -2.68 -15.03
CA TYR A 358 -23.50 -3.18 -14.93
C TYR A 358 -24.50 -2.32 -15.71
N GLU A 359 -24.33 -1.00 -15.71
CA GLU A 359 -25.14 -0.12 -16.56
C GLU A 359 -24.96 -0.49 -18.05
N SER A 360 -23.71 -0.75 -18.48
CA SER A 360 -23.46 -1.16 -19.88
C SER A 360 -24.13 -2.48 -20.26
N ILE A 361 -24.18 -3.44 -19.35
CA ILE A 361 -24.84 -4.73 -19.56
C ILE A 361 -26.36 -4.55 -19.60
N GLY A 362 -26.93 -3.82 -18.64
CA GLY A 362 -28.36 -3.53 -18.59
C GLY A 362 -28.85 -2.83 -19.84
N LYS A 363 -28.10 -1.81 -20.32
CA LYS A 363 -28.42 -1.09 -21.57
C LYS A 363 -28.23 -1.93 -22.83
N SER A 364 -27.44 -3.00 -22.78
CA SER A 364 -27.20 -3.88 -23.93
C SER A 364 -28.38 -4.80 -24.21
N ALA A 365 -29.25 -5.05 -23.24
CA ALA A 365 -30.44 -5.91 -23.34
C ALA A 365 -30.16 -7.23 -24.10
N LEU A 366 -29.05 -7.89 -23.74
CA LEU A 366 -28.56 -9.09 -24.42
C LEU A 366 -29.58 -10.24 -24.26
N ALA A 367 -29.83 -10.97 -25.35
CA ALA A 367 -30.63 -12.18 -25.27
C ALA A 367 -29.99 -13.22 -24.36
N SER A 368 -30.80 -13.96 -23.61
CA SER A 368 -30.33 -15.00 -22.67
C SER A 368 -29.49 -16.12 -23.31
N SER A 369 -29.62 -16.28 -24.63
CA SER A 369 -28.84 -17.21 -25.45
C SER A 369 -27.37 -16.77 -25.66
N ILE A 370 -27.07 -15.48 -25.47
CA ILE A 370 -25.70 -14.95 -25.63
C ILE A 370 -24.92 -15.20 -24.36
N SER A 371 -24.06 -16.22 -24.35
CA SER A 371 -23.20 -16.60 -23.22
C SER A 371 -21.70 -16.45 -23.51
N ASP A 372 -21.34 -16.03 -24.73
CA ASP A 372 -19.97 -15.75 -25.14
C ASP A 372 -19.84 -14.32 -25.64
N PHE A 373 -18.74 -13.66 -25.27
CA PHE A 373 -18.48 -12.27 -25.65
C PHE A 373 -18.33 -12.10 -27.16
N ASP A 374 -17.85 -13.09 -27.87
CA ASP A 374 -17.69 -13.05 -29.33
C ASP A 374 -19.06 -12.99 -30.07
N ALA A 375 -20.14 -13.42 -29.41
CA ALA A 375 -21.50 -13.31 -29.91
C ALA A 375 -22.18 -11.98 -29.55
N VAL A 376 -21.55 -11.13 -28.72
CA VAL A 376 -22.13 -9.85 -28.31
C VAL A 376 -22.11 -8.87 -29.48
N PRO A 377 -23.26 -8.23 -29.85
CA PRO A 377 -23.32 -7.26 -30.94
C PRO A 377 -22.33 -6.11 -30.74
N CYS A 378 -21.55 -5.79 -31.77
CA CYS A 378 -20.53 -4.72 -31.71
C CYS A 378 -21.12 -3.30 -31.50
N THR A 379 -22.41 -3.12 -31.74
CA THR A 379 -23.15 -1.90 -31.50
C THR A 379 -23.61 -1.74 -30.05
N SER A 380 -23.60 -2.84 -29.27
CA SER A 380 -24.08 -2.83 -27.88
C SER A 380 -23.17 -2.00 -26.95
N PRO A 381 -23.73 -1.35 -25.93
CA PRO A 381 -22.95 -0.63 -24.91
C PRO A 381 -21.88 -1.49 -24.23
N PHE A 382 -22.17 -2.74 -23.91
CA PHE A 382 -21.23 -3.65 -23.28
C PHE A 382 -20.01 -3.94 -24.17
N TYR A 383 -20.20 -4.25 -25.45
CA TYR A 383 -19.10 -4.43 -26.39
C TYR A 383 -18.27 -3.14 -26.53
N LYS A 384 -18.93 -1.98 -26.68
CA LYS A 384 -18.27 -0.67 -26.79
C LYS A 384 -17.43 -0.36 -25.56
N LEU A 385 -17.93 -0.67 -24.34
CA LEU A 385 -17.16 -0.50 -23.10
C LEU A 385 -15.88 -1.36 -23.12
N VAL A 386 -15.98 -2.65 -23.43
CA VAL A 386 -14.82 -3.55 -23.46
C VAL A 386 -13.79 -3.11 -24.51
N ASN A 387 -14.25 -2.71 -25.69
CA ASN A 387 -13.39 -2.16 -26.75
C ASN A 387 -12.72 -0.83 -26.33
N CYS A 388 -13.44 0.04 -25.63
CA CYS A 388 -12.89 1.27 -25.05
C CYS A 388 -11.78 0.95 -24.04
N LEU A 389 -11.99 -0.01 -23.14
CA LEU A 389 -10.97 -0.46 -22.18
C LEU A 389 -9.71 -0.97 -22.87
N GLN A 390 -9.84 -1.73 -23.96
CA GLN A 390 -8.69 -2.28 -24.69
C GLN A 390 -7.95 -1.22 -25.50
N LYS A 391 -8.68 -0.45 -26.32
CA LYS A 391 -8.09 0.41 -27.34
C LYS A 391 -7.81 1.84 -26.86
N LYS A 392 -8.73 2.45 -26.12
CA LYS A 392 -8.65 3.87 -25.73
C LYS A 392 -8.00 4.04 -24.34
N VAL A 393 -8.48 3.32 -23.34
CA VAL A 393 -8.01 3.44 -21.94
C VAL A 393 -6.75 2.63 -21.67
N LYS A 394 -6.44 1.63 -22.50
CA LYS A 394 -5.27 0.73 -22.36
C LYS A 394 -5.30 -0.14 -21.09
N MET A 395 -6.47 -0.49 -20.60
CA MET A 395 -6.70 -1.42 -19.49
C MET A 395 -6.95 -2.85 -19.98
N GLY A 396 -6.09 -3.38 -20.83
CA GLY A 396 -6.25 -4.69 -21.49
C GLY A 396 -6.38 -5.87 -20.53
N ARG A 397 -5.74 -5.81 -19.34
CA ARG A 397 -5.90 -6.86 -18.31
C ARG A 397 -7.31 -6.87 -17.74
N LEU A 398 -7.89 -5.70 -17.45
CA LEU A 398 -9.27 -5.56 -16.98
C LEU A 398 -10.25 -6.03 -18.05
N ALA A 399 -10.07 -5.59 -19.30
CA ALA A 399 -10.91 -6.02 -20.41
C ALA A 399 -10.93 -7.55 -20.59
N LYS A 400 -9.77 -8.20 -20.59
CA LYS A 400 -9.67 -9.68 -20.62
C LYS A 400 -10.40 -10.34 -19.45
N LYS A 401 -10.32 -9.75 -18.23
CA LYS A 401 -11.01 -10.28 -17.07
C LYS A 401 -12.52 -10.10 -17.15
N VAL A 402 -13.00 -8.99 -17.71
CA VAL A 402 -14.44 -8.75 -17.97
C VAL A 402 -14.98 -9.78 -18.99
N ILE A 403 -14.28 -9.97 -20.12
CA ILE A 403 -14.66 -10.97 -21.13
C ILE A 403 -14.74 -12.36 -20.50
N ARG A 404 -13.67 -12.76 -19.80
CA ARG A 404 -13.61 -14.06 -19.15
C ARG A 404 -14.74 -14.25 -18.12
N TRP A 405 -15.00 -13.22 -17.29
CA TRP A 405 -16.07 -13.28 -16.32
C TRP A 405 -17.45 -13.42 -16.99
N PHE A 406 -17.69 -12.71 -18.08
CA PHE A 406 -18.94 -12.84 -18.85
C PHE A 406 -19.13 -14.26 -19.43
N ASN A 407 -18.07 -14.83 -20.01
CA ASN A 407 -18.11 -16.16 -20.60
C ASN A 407 -18.25 -17.29 -19.55
N GLU A 408 -17.71 -17.10 -18.35
CA GLU A 408 -17.73 -18.11 -17.28
C GLU A 408 -19.01 -18.05 -16.41
N ASN A 409 -19.76 -16.92 -16.39
CA ASN A 409 -20.86 -16.70 -15.45
C ASN A 409 -22.18 -16.43 -16.19
N LYS A 410 -22.91 -17.51 -16.54
CA LYS A 410 -24.22 -17.41 -17.21
C LYS A 410 -25.24 -16.57 -16.44
N ASP A 411 -25.19 -16.59 -15.09
CA ASP A 411 -26.09 -15.87 -14.21
C ASP A 411 -25.59 -14.46 -13.82
N LEU A 412 -24.55 -13.96 -14.49
CA LEU A 412 -23.90 -12.67 -14.20
C LEU A 412 -23.59 -12.48 -12.71
N ALA A 413 -23.06 -13.52 -12.06
CA ALA A 413 -22.59 -13.43 -10.67
C ALA A 413 -21.66 -12.22 -10.49
N ARG A 414 -21.63 -11.66 -9.28
CA ARG A 414 -20.90 -10.44 -8.98
C ARG A 414 -19.49 -10.44 -9.56
N PHE A 415 -19.18 -9.44 -10.40
CA PHE A 415 -17.86 -9.24 -10.98
C PHE A 415 -16.80 -9.01 -9.88
N GLN A 416 -15.79 -9.85 -9.88
CA GLN A 416 -14.70 -9.80 -8.89
C GLN A 416 -13.38 -9.47 -9.59
N TYR A 417 -12.86 -8.30 -9.30
CA TYR A 417 -11.55 -7.85 -9.76
C TYR A 417 -10.99 -6.86 -8.72
N ARG A 418 -9.70 -6.93 -8.43
CA ARG A 418 -9.04 -5.95 -7.56
C ARG A 418 -8.24 -4.99 -8.41
N PHE A 419 -8.60 -3.71 -8.36
CA PHE A 419 -7.83 -2.65 -8.99
C PHE A 419 -6.46 -2.55 -8.32
N THR A 420 -5.43 -2.42 -9.16
CA THR A 420 -4.09 -1.99 -8.72
C THR A 420 -4.01 -0.47 -8.75
N GLY A 421 -2.95 0.11 -8.18
CA GLY A 421 -2.68 1.55 -8.30
C GLY A 421 -2.63 2.03 -9.76
N GLN A 422 -2.08 1.20 -10.68
CA GLN A 422 -2.06 1.49 -12.12
C GLN A 422 -3.46 1.47 -12.74
N ASP A 423 -4.30 0.49 -12.39
CA ASP A 423 -5.68 0.43 -12.88
C ASP A 423 -6.47 1.66 -12.43
N SER A 424 -6.33 2.06 -11.15
CA SER A 424 -6.98 3.24 -10.59
C SER A 424 -6.54 4.53 -11.30
N ARG A 425 -5.25 4.67 -11.60
CA ARG A 425 -4.73 5.82 -12.34
C ARG A 425 -5.30 5.90 -13.74
N LEU A 426 -5.24 4.81 -14.51
CA LEU A 426 -5.77 4.76 -15.87
C LEU A 426 -7.28 5.02 -15.90
N PHE A 427 -8.02 4.48 -14.94
CA PHE A 427 -9.44 4.72 -14.82
C PHE A 427 -9.71 6.21 -14.53
N LEU A 428 -9.09 6.81 -13.51
CA LEU A 428 -9.31 8.20 -13.14
C LEU A 428 -8.88 9.20 -14.23
N GLN A 429 -7.87 8.88 -15.01
CA GLN A 429 -7.47 9.70 -16.16
C GLN A 429 -8.46 9.60 -17.33
N ASN A 430 -9.23 8.52 -17.43
CA ASN A 430 -9.98 8.18 -18.63
C ASN A 430 -11.45 7.77 -18.40
N PHE A 431 -12.00 7.98 -17.19
CA PHE A 431 -13.37 7.56 -16.85
C PHE A 431 -14.43 8.14 -17.82
N MET A 432 -14.23 9.35 -18.34
CA MET A 432 -15.17 9.95 -19.27
C MET A 432 -15.29 9.15 -20.57
N PHE A 433 -14.20 8.55 -21.06
CA PHE A 433 -14.29 7.69 -22.25
C PHE A 433 -15.06 6.40 -21.98
N THR A 434 -14.98 5.85 -20.76
CA THR A 434 -15.77 4.66 -20.41
C THR A 434 -17.26 5.00 -20.31
N ILE A 435 -17.59 6.15 -19.73
CA ILE A 435 -18.99 6.63 -19.63
C ILE A 435 -19.56 6.96 -21.02
N ASP A 436 -18.80 7.69 -21.83
CA ASP A 436 -19.20 8.06 -23.18
C ASP A 436 -19.41 6.84 -24.10
N SER A 437 -18.57 5.80 -23.92
CA SER A 437 -18.67 4.57 -24.73
C SER A 437 -19.99 3.82 -24.56
N ILE A 438 -20.70 4.02 -23.44
CA ILE A 438 -21.98 3.36 -23.14
C ILE A 438 -23.21 4.28 -23.37
N LYS A 439 -22.98 5.53 -23.77
CA LYS A 439 -24.05 6.46 -24.15
C LYS A 439 -24.69 6.03 -25.46
N GLN A 440 -26.03 6.13 -25.55
CA GLN A 440 -26.80 5.84 -26.75
C GLN A 440 -27.72 7.03 -27.10
N ALA A 441 -28.06 7.19 -28.39
CA ALA A 441 -28.91 8.29 -28.84
C ALA A 441 -30.35 8.22 -28.28
N HIS A 442 -30.81 7.01 -27.94
CA HIS A 442 -32.17 6.72 -27.44
C HIS A 442 -32.18 6.37 -25.95
N ASP A 443 -31.15 6.79 -25.21
CA ASP A 443 -31.17 6.65 -23.75
C ASP A 443 -32.36 7.36 -23.13
N SER A 444 -33.04 6.69 -22.21
CA SER A 444 -34.08 7.33 -21.40
C SER A 444 -33.48 8.46 -20.54
N GLU A 445 -34.32 9.37 -20.06
CA GLU A 445 -33.88 10.44 -19.16
C GLU A 445 -33.21 9.87 -17.92
N LYS A 446 -33.72 8.78 -17.34
CA LYS A 446 -33.13 8.08 -16.20
C LYS A 446 -31.74 7.54 -16.53
N GLN A 447 -31.56 6.89 -17.68
CA GLN A 447 -30.25 6.38 -18.11
C GLN A 447 -29.26 7.53 -18.34
N THR A 448 -29.69 8.60 -18.99
CA THR A 448 -28.87 9.80 -19.20
C THR A 448 -28.47 10.43 -17.86
N PHE A 449 -29.42 10.57 -16.93
CA PHE A 449 -29.14 11.07 -15.59
C PHE A 449 -28.13 10.21 -14.85
N SER A 450 -28.24 8.87 -14.88
CA SER A 450 -27.29 7.93 -14.28
C SER A 450 -25.88 8.14 -14.82
N LEU A 451 -25.69 8.35 -16.12
CA LEU A 451 -24.37 8.65 -16.71
C LEU A 451 -23.77 9.95 -16.15
N HIS A 452 -24.60 10.98 -15.93
CA HIS A 452 -24.15 12.24 -15.34
C HIS A 452 -23.77 12.07 -13.86
N VAL A 453 -24.49 11.23 -13.11
CA VAL A 453 -24.13 10.86 -11.73
C VAL A 453 -22.77 10.15 -11.69
N PHE A 454 -22.54 9.17 -12.57
CA PHE A 454 -21.24 8.47 -12.65
C PHE A 454 -20.11 9.42 -13.04
N ALA A 455 -20.34 10.33 -13.98
CA ALA A 455 -19.37 11.36 -14.36
C ALA A 455 -19.03 12.28 -13.20
N TYR A 456 -20.05 12.73 -12.45
CA TYR A 456 -19.87 13.58 -11.27
C TYR A 456 -19.07 12.87 -10.17
N MET A 457 -19.47 11.66 -9.81
CA MET A 457 -18.79 10.86 -8.78
C MET A 457 -17.33 10.58 -9.17
N SER A 458 -17.06 10.19 -10.42
CA SER A 458 -15.72 9.93 -10.92
C SER A 458 -14.85 11.18 -10.91
N LEU A 459 -15.42 12.34 -11.24
CA LEU A 459 -14.72 13.62 -11.17
C LEU A 459 -14.35 13.99 -9.73
N GLN A 460 -15.29 13.87 -8.78
CA GLN A 460 -15.02 14.11 -7.36
C GLN A 460 -13.93 13.16 -6.86
N LEU A 461 -14.02 11.86 -7.18
CA LEU A 461 -13.01 10.88 -6.77
C LEU A 461 -11.63 11.19 -7.36
N ARG A 462 -11.54 11.64 -8.63
CA ARG A 462 -10.26 12.05 -9.20
C ARG A 462 -9.64 13.23 -8.46
N GLN A 463 -10.42 14.22 -8.06
CA GLN A 463 -9.94 15.35 -7.27
C GLN A 463 -9.49 14.91 -5.88
N ILE A 464 -10.29 14.10 -5.20
CA ILE A 464 -9.95 13.50 -3.90
C ILE A 464 -8.59 12.81 -3.98
N VAL A 465 -8.41 11.92 -4.96
CA VAL A 465 -7.17 11.15 -5.13
C VAL A 465 -5.99 12.04 -5.49
N SER A 466 -6.19 13.04 -6.35
CA SER A 466 -5.13 14.00 -6.72
C SER A 466 -4.63 14.81 -5.53
N LEU A 467 -5.48 15.07 -4.54
CA LEU A 467 -5.12 15.82 -3.35
C LEU A 467 -4.47 14.93 -2.28
N PHE A 468 -5.09 13.81 -1.92
CA PHE A 468 -4.54 12.97 -0.84
C PHE A 468 -3.31 12.15 -1.25
N CYS A 469 -3.06 11.90 -2.55
CA CYS A 469 -1.85 11.23 -3.01
C CYS A 469 -0.58 12.10 -2.95
N ARG A 470 -0.68 13.36 -2.54
CA ARG A 470 0.48 14.20 -2.25
C ARG A 470 1.11 13.81 -0.92
N VAL A 471 2.43 13.87 -0.82
CA VAL A 471 3.19 13.68 0.43
C VAL A 471 3.70 15.01 0.95
N VAL A 472 4.24 15.85 0.08
CA VAL A 472 4.82 17.15 0.40
C VAL A 472 4.05 18.27 -0.30
N ASN A 473 4.27 19.51 0.11
CA ASN A 473 3.64 20.70 -0.47
C ASN A 473 2.10 20.65 -0.39
N VAL A 474 1.58 20.27 0.79
CA VAL A 474 0.15 20.26 1.07
C VAL A 474 -0.21 21.49 1.87
N SER A 475 -1.06 22.36 1.30
CA SER A 475 -1.55 23.58 1.95
C SER A 475 -2.89 23.35 2.65
N GLN A 476 -3.29 24.30 3.51
CA GLN A 476 -4.61 24.27 4.17
C GLN A 476 -5.75 24.37 3.16
N GLU A 477 -5.55 25.09 2.04
CA GLU A 477 -6.50 25.17 0.93
C GLU A 477 -6.69 23.80 0.29
N ASN A 478 -5.60 23.01 0.11
CA ASN A 478 -5.70 21.65 -0.39
C ASN A 478 -6.49 20.73 0.56
N ILE A 479 -6.34 20.90 1.87
CA ILE A 479 -7.11 20.15 2.88
C ILE A 479 -8.59 20.55 2.84
N ALA A 480 -8.89 21.84 2.71
CA ALA A 480 -10.26 22.35 2.59
C ALA A 480 -10.94 21.84 1.31
N GLU A 481 -10.24 21.89 0.17
CA GLU A 481 -10.71 21.34 -1.11
C GLU A 481 -10.94 19.83 -1.01
N LEU A 482 -10.01 19.07 -0.42
CA LEU A 482 -10.16 17.64 -0.18
C LEU A 482 -11.43 17.33 0.62
N LYS A 483 -11.66 18.05 1.71
CA LYS A 483 -12.86 17.90 2.55
C LYS A 483 -14.14 18.16 1.76
N GLN A 484 -14.14 19.20 0.93
CA GLN A 484 -15.30 19.53 0.09
C GLN A 484 -15.57 18.42 -0.94
N CYS A 485 -14.55 17.96 -1.66
CA CYS A 485 -14.68 16.89 -2.65
C CYS A 485 -15.14 15.57 -2.01
N CYS A 486 -14.60 15.21 -0.83
CA CYS A 486 -15.02 14.04 -0.06
C CYS A 486 -16.49 14.13 0.36
N THR A 487 -16.93 15.28 0.84
CA THR A 487 -18.33 15.56 1.19
C THR A 487 -19.25 15.42 -0.03
N ASN A 488 -18.84 15.98 -1.16
CA ASN A 488 -19.61 15.91 -2.41
C ASN A 488 -19.74 14.48 -2.92
N PHE A 489 -18.63 13.72 -2.92
CA PHE A 489 -18.61 12.31 -3.31
C PHE A 489 -19.54 11.47 -2.42
N PHE A 490 -19.42 11.62 -1.11
CA PHE A 490 -20.26 10.91 -0.14
C PHE A 490 -21.74 11.25 -0.32
N ARG A 491 -22.09 12.54 -0.36
CA ARG A 491 -23.49 12.97 -0.53
C ARG A 491 -24.09 12.52 -1.85
N CYS A 492 -23.31 12.59 -2.93
CA CYS A 492 -23.77 12.08 -4.23
C CYS A 492 -24.07 10.57 -4.16
N SER A 493 -23.19 9.79 -3.56
CA SER A 493 -23.40 8.36 -3.35
C SER A 493 -24.61 8.08 -2.45
N SER A 494 -24.82 8.89 -1.40
CA SER A 494 -25.95 8.74 -0.48
C SER A 494 -27.31 9.11 -1.10
N LEU A 495 -27.32 10.07 -2.03
CA LEU A 495 -28.55 10.56 -2.66
C LEU A 495 -28.95 9.74 -3.90
N PHE A 496 -27.98 9.30 -4.68
CA PHE A 496 -28.19 8.73 -6.02
C PHE A 496 -27.64 7.31 -6.20
N GLY A 497 -27.10 6.71 -5.15
CA GLY A 497 -26.48 5.39 -5.23
C GLY A 497 -26.48 4.66 -3.91
N THR A 498 -25.45 3.84 -3.67
CA THR A 498 -25.28 3.06 -2.44
C THR A 498 -24.01 3.49 -1.70
N VAL A 499 -24.15 3.74 -0.40
CA VAL A 499 -23.00 4.00 0.48
C VAL A 499 -22.44 2.69 0.98
N THR A 500 -21.21 2.40 0.57
CA THR A 500 -20.43 1.26 1.06
C THR A 500 -19.49 1.70 2.21
N PRO A 501 -18.90 0.76 2.97
CA PRO A 501 -17.84 1.08 3.93
C PRO A 501 -16.71 1.91 3.33
N THR A 502 -16.31 1.62 2.09
CA THR A 502 -15.27 2.39 1.39
C THR A 502 -15.74 3.82 1.09
N THR A 503 -16.98 3.98 0.58
CA THR A 503 -17.56 5.31 0.29
C THR A 503 -17.62 6.16 1.57
N TRP A 504 -18.06 5.58 2.68
CA TRP A 504 -18.10 6.26 3.97
C TRP A 504 -16.70 6.66 4.46
N THR A 505 -15.72 5.74 4.33
CA THR A 505 -14.31 6.02 4.70
C THR A 505 -13.74 7.18 3.88
N VAL A 506 -13.97 7.20 2.55
CA VAL A 506 -13.54 8.31 1.68
C VAL A 506 -14.25 9.60 2.06
N GLY A 507 -15.54 9.55 2.35
CA GLY A 507 -16.32 10.75 2.70
C GLY A 507 -15.95 11.40 4.03
N HIS A 508 -15.56 10.60 5.03
CA HIS A 508 -15.45 11.09 6.40
C HIS A 508 -14.08 10.88 7.03
N ILE A 509 -13.44 9.72 6.81
CA ILE A 509 -12.17 9.41 7.46
C ILE A 509 -10.98 10.03 6.71
N ILE A 510 -10.95 9.92 5.38
CA ILE A 510 -9.88 10.53 4.56
C ILE A 510 -9.68 12.01 4.88
N PRO A 511 -10.73 12.89 4.84
CA PRO A 511 -10.51 14.32 5.09
C PRO A 511 -10.12 14.62 6.55
N ALA A 512 -10.64 13.87 7.52
CA ALA A 512 -10.29 14.05 8.94
C ALA A 512 -8.82 13.68 9.19
N HIS A 513 -8.39 12.53 8.68
CA HIS A 513 -7.03 12.04 8.85
C HIS A 513 -6.00 12.83 8.02
N ALA A 514 -6.37 13.30 6.81
CA ALA A 514 -5.51 14.18 6.03
C ALA A 514 -5.24 15.50 6.76
N SER A 515 -6.26 16.06 7.41
CA SER A 515 -6.10 17.26 8.24
C SER A 515 -5.17 17.03 9.43
N ASP A 516 -5.33 15.90 10.13
CA ASP A 516 -4.52 15.56 11.30
C ASP A 516 -3.05 15.30 10.93
N VAL A 517 -2.77 14.55 9.86
CA VAL A 517 -1.42 14.29 9.35
C VAL A 517 -0.75 15.60 8.90
N CYS A 518 -1.49 16.48 8.20
CA CYS A 518 -0.99 17.77 7.78
C CYS A 518 -0.65 18.66 8.99
N GLN A 519 -1.49 18.70 10.01
CA GLN A 519 -1.26 19.47 11.22
C GLN A 519 -0.06 18.97 12.04
N LYS A 520 0.09 17.64 12.14
CA LYS A 520 1.17 17.01 12.94
C LYS A 520 2.53 17.08 12.26
N TYR A 521 2.58 16.84 10.96
CA TYR A 521 3.84 16.59 10.24
C TYR A 521 4.07 17.53 9.06
N ASN A 522 3.12 18.41 8.75
CA ASN A 522 3.13 19.21 7.52
C ASN A 522 3.31 18.33 6.26
N LEU A 523 2.76 17.11 6.30
CA LEU A 523 2.77 16.14 5.21
C LEU A 523 1.33 15.83 4.76
N GLY A 524 1.19 15.34 3.54
CA GLY A 524 -0.07 14.82 3.04
C GLY A 524 -0.31 13.38 3.49
N LEU A 525 -1.57 12.94 3.40
CA LEU A 525 -2.01 11.62 3.85
C LEU A 525 -1.26 10.47 3.17
N ASN A 526 -0.73 10.66 1.96
CA ASN A 526 0.05 9.62 1.27
C ASN A 526 1.35 9.24 2.00
N ALA A 527 1.82 10.04 2.94
CA ALA A 527 2.95 9.69 3.81
C ALA A 527 2.69 8.40 4.63
N VAL A 528 1.42 8.07 4.88
CA VAL A 528 0.99 6.84 5.58
C VAL A 528 0.42 5.78 4.62
N SER A 529 0.73 5.87 3.32
CA SER A 529 0.28 4.90 2.32
C SER A 529 1.01 3.56 2.42
N MET A 530 0.31 2.50 2.02
CA MET A 530 0.87 1.16 1.86
C MET A 530 1.68 0.99 0.56
N GLU A 531 1.77 2.01 -0.32
CA GLU A 531 2.44 1.89 -1.64
C GLU A 531 3.89 1.38 -1.54
N GLY A 532 4.69 1.94 -0.62
CA GLY A 532 6.07 1.50 -0.40
C GLY A 532 6.17 0.06 0.11
N ARG A 533 5.22 -0.37 0.95
CA ARG A 533 5.15 -1.72 1.53
C ARG A 533 4.68 -2.74 0.51
N GLU A 534 3.67 -2.41 -0.28
CA GLU A 534 3.24 -3.25 -1.41
C GLU A 534 4.37 -3.45 -2.44
N ALA A 535 5.11 -2.38 -2.74
CA ALA A 535 6.30 -2.48 -3.58
C ALA A 535 7.39 -3.34 -2.92
N LYS A 536 7.51 -3.34 -1.57
CA LYS A 536 8.43 -4.19 -0.81
C LYS A 536 8.06 -5.67 -0.94
N HIS A 537 6.79 -6.06 -0.97
CA HIS A 537 6.37 -7.44 -1.19
C HIS A 537 6.90 -7.98 -2.52
N MET A 538 6.91 -7.16 -3.57
CA MET A 538 7.53 -7.53 -4.85
C MET A 538 9.05 -7.70 -4.74
N ALA A 539 9.72 -6.90 -3.92
CA ALA A 539 11.15 -7.05 -3.66
C ALA A 539 11.44 -8.32 -2.85
N ILE A 540 10.68 -8.58 -1.78
CA ILE A 540 10.78 -9.81 -0.95
C ILE A 540 10.61 -11.05 -1.83
N ARG A 541 9.62 -11.06 -2.71
CA ARG A 541 9.42 -12.15 -3.67
C ARG A 541 10.63 -12.37 -4.59
N ARG A 542 11.29 -11.30 -5.05
CA ARG A 542 12.54 -11.42 -5.82
C ARG A 542 13.69 -11.95 -4.96
N TYR A 543 13.78 -11.51 -3.71
CA TYR A 543 14.80 -11.97 -2.77
C TYR A 543 14.63 -13.45 -2.41
N SER A 544 13.40 -13.97 -2.42
CA SER A 544 13.13 -15.39 -2.16
C SER A 544 13.52 -16.32 -3.33
N GLN A 545 13.74 -15.77 -4.52
CA GLN A 545 14.18 -16.56 -5.67
C GLN A 545 15.59 -17.11 -5.44
N ASN A 546 15.81 -18.35 -5.83
CA ASN A 546 17.08 -19.08 -5.63
C ASN A 546 17.46 -19.30 -4.15
N THR A 547 16.49 -19.26 -3.23
CA THR A 547 16.69 -19.57 -1.81
C THR A 547 16.22 -20.99 -1.47
N ASN A 548 16.83 -21.59 -0.45
CA ASN A 548 16.33 -22.82 0.15
C ASN A 548 15.15 -22.49 1.08
N HIS A 549 14.10 -23.33 1.09
CA HIS A 549 12.90 -23.10 1.92
C HIS A 549 13.23 -22.87 3.40
N HIS A 550 14.09 -23.68 4.02
CA HIS A 550 14.47 -23.55 5.42
C HIS A 550 15.28 -22.27 5.73
N ALA A 551 16.16 -21.84 4.82
CA ALA A 551 16.99 -20.65 4.99
C ALA A 551 16.38 -19.40 4.35
N ARG A 552 15.19 -19.48 3.74
CA ARG A 552 14.60 -18.43 2.91
C ARG A 552 14.55 -17.09 3.62
N TRP A 553 13.98 -17.03 4.81
CA TRP A 553 13.81 -15.75 5.52
C TRP A 553 15.13 -15.16 5.96
N MET A 554 16.06 -15.94 6.47
CA MET A 554 17.40 -15.45 6.81
C MET A 554 18.12 -14.88 5.57
N GLN A 555 18.02 -15.55 4.43
CA GLN A 555 18.59 -15.06 3.18
C GLN A 555 17.91 -13.79 2.67
N ILE A 556 16.59 -13.65 2.83
CA ILE A 556 15.85 -12.42 2.51
C ILE A 556 16.35 -11.27 3.39
N PHE A 557 16.45 -11.46 4.72
CA PHE A 557 16.95 -10.46 5.65
C PHE A 557 18.40 -10.05 5.35
N GLN A 558 19.26 -11.02 5.03
CA GLN A 558 20.63 -10.76 4.60
C GLN A 558 20.67 -9.95 3.30
N HIS A 559 19.90 -10.38 2.29
CA HIS A 559 19.87 -9.71 1.01
C HIS A 559 19.41 -8.26 1.16
N GLU A 560 18.33 -8.07 1.89
CA GLU A 560 17.78 -6.74 2.13
C GLU A 560 18.79 -5.83 2.83
N PHE A 561 19.37 -6.28 3.93
CA PHE A 561 20.33 -5.50 4.72
C PHE A 561 21.55 -5.11 3.87
N VAL A 562 22.13 -6.07 3.17
CA VAL A 562 23.31 -5.83 2.33
C VAL A 562 22.97 -4.83 1.20
N HIS A 563 21.82 -4.99 0.55
CA HIS A 563 21.43 -4.15 -0.58
C HIS A 563 21.01 -2.73 -0.15
N LEU A 564 20.21 -2.60 0.91
CA LEU A 564 19.58 -1.34 1.28
C LEU A 564 20.36 -0.52 2.32
N ILE A 565 21.24 -1.14 3.10
CA ILE A 565 22.01 -0.46 4.14
C ILE A 565 23.51 -0.57 3.83
N TRP A 566 24.08 -1.76 3.92
CA TRP A 566 25.52 -1.98 3.87
C TRP A 566 26.20 -1.46 2.58
N LEU A 567 25.58 -1.66 1.43
CA LEU A 567 26.08 -1.13 0.14
C LEU A 567 25.88 0.38 0.03
N ARG A 568 24.75 0.91 0.50
CA ARG A 568 24.48 2.36 0.45
C ARG A 568 25.43 3.17 1.31
N GLU A 569 25.77 2.68 2.49
CA GLU A 569 26.80 3.29 3.35
C GLU A 569 28.17 3.41 2.66
N ARG A 570 28.42 2.57 1.65
CA ARG A 570 29.67 2.52 0.89
C ARG A 570 29.58 3.14 -0.50
N GLY A 571 28.55 3.97 -0.73
CA GLY A 571 28.34 4.68 -1.99
C GLY A 571 27.83 3.83 -3.16
N TYR A 572 27.45 2.57 -2.90
CA TYR A 572 26.77 1.71 -3.90
C TYR A 572 25.24 1.78 -3.73
N GLY A 573 24.68 2.96 -3.78
CA GLY A 573 23.25 3.18 -3.79
C GLY A 573 22.74 3.32 -5.22
N GLY A 574 21.67 2.62 -5.59
CA GLY A 574 20.96 2.95 -6.82
C GLY A 574 20.45 4.38 -6.73
N GLU A 575 20.60 5.15 -7.80
CA GLU A 575 19.90 6.41 -7.95
C GLU A 575 18.43 6.16 -7.59
N HIS A 576 17.90 6.94 -6.66
CA HIS A 576 16.45 6.99 -6.48
C HIS A 576 15.88 7.49 -7.79
N ILE A 577 15.35 6.58 -8.59
CA ILE A 577 14.56 6.96 -9.75
C ILE A 577 13.44 7.80 -9.15
N SER A 578 13.57 9.12 -9.31
CA SER A 578 12.50 10.06 -9.02
C SER A 578 11.30 9.53 -9.79
N ARG A 579 10.32 8.97 -9.08
CA ARG A 579 9.06 8.62 -9.71
C ARG A 579 8.55 9.90 -10.33
N SER A 580 8.37 9.91 -11.63
CA SER A 580 7.65 10.98 -12.31
C SER A 580 6.41 11.26 -11.48
N LYS A 581 6.14 12.53 -11.15
CA LYS A 581 4.96 12.95 -10.38
C LYS A 581 3.76 12.27 -11.02
N GLU A 582 3.29 11.17 -10.43
CA GLU A 582 2.13 10.45 -10.95
C GLU A 582 0.93 11.38 -10.83
N THR A 583 0.47 11.91 -11.94
CA THR A 583 -0.72 12.75 -11.95
C THR A 583 -1.94 11.92 -12.29
N TYR A 584 -3.00 12.10 -11.52
CA TYR A 584 -4.33 11.54 -11.80
C TYR A 584 -5.13 12.44 -12.74
N ILE A 585 -4.70 13.68 -12.93
CA ILE A 585 -5.28 14.62 -13.91
C ILE A 585 -4.58 14.37 -15.25
N PRO A 586 -5.33 14.06 -16.33
CA PRO A 586 -4.71 13.81 -17.63
C PRO A 586 -4.00 15.05 -18.18
N LEU A 587 -2.87 14.87 -18.86
CA LEU A 587 -2.14 15.97 -19.49
C LEU A 587 -2.99 16.79 -20.46
N ARG A 588 -3.92 16.14 -21.19
CA ARG A 588 -4.87 16.86 -22.09
C ARG A 588 -5.76 17.86 -21.36
N VAL A 589 -6.06 17.61 -20.06
CA VAL A 589 -6.80 18.55 -19.21
C VAL A 589 -5.90 19.69 -18.76
N THR A 590 -4.69 19.40 -18.29
CA THR A 590 -3.73 20.42 -17.84
C THR A 590 -3.26 21.31 -18.99
N ASN A 591 -3.20 20.78 -20.21
CA ASN A 591 -2.84 21.52 -21.41
C ASN A 591 -4.03 22.24 -22.08
N GLY A 592 -5.23 22.24 -21.46
CA GLY A 592 -6.41 22.91 -22.01
C GLY A 592 -7.10 22.23 -23.21
N GLN A 593 -6.57 21.05 -23.64
CA GLN A 593 -7.09 20.31 -24.79
C GLN A 593 -8.42 19.59 -24.50
N ALA A 594 -8.73 19.36 -23.23
CA ALA A 594 -9.96 18.72 -22.80
C ALA A 594 -10.63 19.53 -21.68
N CYS A 595 -11.93 19.31 -21.52
CA CYS A 595 -12.67 19.82 -20.38
C CYS A 595 -12.10 19.28 -19.08
N PHE A 596 -12.29 20.01 -17.98
CA PHE A 596 -11.84 19.58 -16.65
C PHE A 596 -12.35 18.18 -16.26
N CYS A 597 -13.52 17.74 -16.73
CA CYS A 597 -13.99 16.36 -16.53
C CYS A 597 -13.18 15.31 -17.30
N GLY A 598 -12.38 15.70 -18.29
CA GLY A 598 -11.57 14.81 -19.12
C GLY A 598 -12.23 14.45 -20.48
N PHE A 599 -13.39 15.01 -20.78
CA PHE A 599 -14.02 14.87 -22.10
C PHE A 599 -13.45 15.89 -23.09
N ASP A 600 -13.28 15.50 -24.34
CA ASP A 600 -12.74 16.38 -25.36
C ASP A 600 -13.67 17.58 -25.58
N LYS A 601 -13.12 18.79 -25.69
CA LYS A 601 -13.87 20.01 -26.00
C LYS A 601 -14.16 20.07 -27.50
N GLY A 602 -15.33 20.56 -27.85
CA GLY A 602 -15.58 21.02 -29.21
C GLY A 602 -14.74 22.27 -29.52
N PRO A 603 -14.50 22.58 -30.81
CA PRO A 603 -13.63 23.68 -31.21
C PRO A 603 -14.12 25.08 -30.78
N GLU A 604 -15.39 25.24 -30.42
CA GLU A 604 -15.99 26.52 -30.03
C GLU A 604 -16.54 26.56 -28.59
N GLU A 605 -16.33 25.50 -27.76
CA GLU A 605 -16.98 25.38 -26.45
C GLU A 605 -16.00 25.45 -25.28
N ASP A 606 -16.25 26.30 -24.29
CA ASP A 606 -15.52 26.35 -23.02
C ASP A 606 -15.82 25.12 -22.14
N LYS A 607 -16.97 24.48 -22.31
CA LYS A 607 -17.41 23.30 -21.54
C LYS A 607 -17.88 22.19 -22.48
N CYS A 608 -17.62 20.95 -22.07
CA CYS A 608 -18.11 19.76 -22.78
C CYS A 608 -19.60 19.53 -22.52
N CYS A 609 -20.24 18.67 -23.34
CA CYS A 609 -21.67 18.34 -23.25
C CYS A 609 -22.10 17.76 -21.88
N TYR A 610 -21.16 17.15 -21.09
CA TYR A 610 -21.47 16.68 -19.74
C TYR A 610 -21.44 17.81 -18.70
N CYS A 611 -20.47 18.72 -18.77
CA CYS A 611 -20.33 19.80 -17.78
C CYS A 611 -21.33 20.93 -17.99
N SER A 612 -21.77 21.18 -19.23
CA SER A 612 -22.80 22.19 -19.58
C SER A 612 -24.24 21.68 -19.49
N HIS A 613 -24.41 20.36 -19.34
CA HIS A 613 -25.75 19.79 -19.25
C HIS A 613 -26.43 20.19 -17.93
N ASN A 614 -27.75 20.45 -17.99
CA ASN A 614 -28.57 20.85 -16.83
C ASN A 614 -28.54 19.84 -15.67
N TYR A 615 -28.40 18.53 -15.93
CA TYR A 615 -28.28 17.50 -14.90
C TYR A 615 -27.06 17.71 -14.01
N ARG A 616 -25.97 18.23 -14.54
CA ARG A 616 -24.81 18.58 -13.74
C ARG A 616 -25.14 19.59 -12.64
N ALA A 617 -25.81 20.67 -12.98
CA ALA A 617 -26.24 21.70 -12.04
C ALA A 617 -27.26 21.16 -11.02
N GLN A 618 -28.17 20.29 -11.44
CA GLN A 618 -29.16 19.65 -10.57
C GLN A 618 -28.52 18.71 -9.56
N ILE A 619 -27.53 17.90 -9.98
CA ILE A 619 -26.75 17.03 -9.08
C ILE A 619 -25.98 17.88 -8.07
N GLU A 620 -25.29 18.93 -8.49
CA GLU A 620 -24.55 19.83 -7.61
C GLU A 620 -25.46 20.51 -6.57
N LYS A 621 -26.60 21.00 -6.99
CA LYS A 621 -27.60 21.59 -6.09
C LYS A 621 -28.10 20.58 -5.05
N SER A 622 -28.42 19.34 -5.48
CA SER A 622 -28.86 18.28 -4.58
C SER A 622 -27.78 17.93 -3.55
N VAL A 623 -26.53 17.81 -3.99
CA VAL A 623 -25.37 17.49 -3.14
C VAL A 623 -25.09 18.63 -2.14
N GLN A 624 -25.13 19.88 -2.57
CA GLN A 624 -24.94 21.04 -1.69
C GLN A 624 -26.02 21.10 -0.60
N LEU A 625 -27.28 20.95 -0.98
CA LEU A 625 -28.41 20.97 -0.03
C LEU A 625 -28.52 19.70 0.82
N GLY A 626 -27.86 18.60 0.42
CA GLY A 626 -27.99 17.30 1.08
C GLY A 626 -29.41 16.74 1.03
N LYS A 627 -30.13 16.97 -0.09
CA LYS A 627 -31.46 16.44 -0.39
C LYS A 627 -31.67 16.36 -1.89
N ILE A 628 -32.47 15.40 -2.34
CA ILE A 628 -32.84 15.28 -3.76
C ILE A 628 -33.66 16.50 -4.16
N THR A 629 -33.24 17.20 -5.23
CA THR A 629 -33.92 18.35 -5.84
C THR A 629 -34.31 18.11 -7.30
N VAL A 630 -34.00 16.92 -7.80
CA VAL A 630 -34.40 16.44 -9.14
C VAL A 630 -35.69 15.65 -9.06
N ASP A 631 -36.33 15.40 -10.22
CA ASP A 631 -37.49 14.50 -10.27
C ASP A 631 -37.14 13.14 -9.64
N LYS A 632 -38.03 12.69 -8.74
CA LYS A 632 -37.84 11.38 -8.04
C LYS A 632 -37.84 10.21 -9.04
N ASN A 633 -38.52 10.32 -10.17
CA ASN A 633 -38.55 9.29 -11.21
C ASN A 633 -37.18 9.05 -11.84
N LEU A 634 -36.29 10.05 -11.83
CA LEU A 634 -34.91 9.92 -12.29
C LEU A 634 -34.02 9.16 -11.29
N CYS A 635 -34.39 9.14 -10.01
CA CYS A 635 -33.57 8.62 -8.89
C CYS A 635 -34.00 7.23 -8.42
N SER A 636 -35.15 6.69 -8.87
CA SER A 636 -35.61 5.35 -8.46
C SER A 636 -34.70 4.26 -9.03
N VAL A 637 -33.90 3.66 -8.17
CA VAL A 637 -33.16 2.41 -8.42
C VAL A 637 -34.08 1.24 -8.14
#